data_f5b980147a4c70da96225ce44fe69115
#
_entry.id   f5b980147a4c70da96225ce44fe69115
#
_cell.length_a   1.000
_cell.length_b   1.000
_cell.length_c   1.000
_cell.angle_alpha   90.00
_cell.angle_beta   90.00
_cell.angle_gamma   90.00
#
_symmetry.space_group_name_H-M   'P 1'
#
loop_
_entity.id
_entity.type
_entity.pdbx_description
1 polymer ?
#
loop_
_entity_poly.entity_id
_entity_poly.type
_entity_poly.pdbx_seq_one_letter_code
_entity_poly.pdbx_strand_id
1 'polypeptide(L)'
;MKVKLLLTAITLSCLAIDVLAQVSISGKIVSADTNEPVVGANIRIDQSLSGCTTNDKGEFSISNLPDGKHVLRITHVSYTPKSVTTKGGEKNLLIKLQDSFTNIGQVVVTGTGTHHRMTDSPVPVSVITAKDLSNASVTSLDEALQKLTPSFSSMTNGMGTTLSLNGLPDDYFIFLENGKRLYGDDTYARINVAKIKRIEILNGASSALYGTNAIGGVINIITDDVKNAINVSSDTRYASKGRFTQSVNIDVNTGKFGSYTSYRRQQAEGWQLNPYEENSKTHELEETGKVASTGFYANTVNQKFTFDATDKLSFYARGGYYDNKTRRPYEAYDYNILHETFNYGIGAQYMINKGNYITADCYADHFSSSYCFFKDNKTYNGKAGEEQVRKRTRNHNLSIKGIFKLGNRHKLSVGTEYIVDVLKSQTDNIAKEDAYTLALFAQDEIKLLRNLQALIGVRYIYHENFKNHATPNVALMYKPGKFNFRASYAAGFRTPTLSELYATDIAKKNDRLTIGNLDLKPEKNNYFSLSAEYVHERFSVSVNAFYNNIRDMIDYNTIATGDKAMEQYGHKEVRQRDNIAEAKVHGINVSANAYLGAGFNLSGGYTHLNTQDVELEQPIDKSIKNAYNINAQWAHSWKIYRLNINLNGRINSKRFSKSYGYAPEYQLWDLNTRHSFNLKSVIIEPGCGMENLFDYMDDRPYNSNYATLTPGRSFYISLSLKFKS
;
A
#
# COMPACT_ATOMS: atom_id res chain seq x y z
N MET A 1 71.72 -29.25 -40.59
CA MET A 1 71.63 -29.38 -39.15
C MET A 1 71.20 -28.08 -38.42
N LYS A 2 71.58 -26.91 -38.92
CA LYS A 2 71.27 -25.63 -38.25
C LYS A 2 69.78 -25.16 -38.33
N VAL A 3 69.02 -25.58 -39.33
CA VAL A 3 67.62 -25.19 -39.51
C VAL A 3 66.66 -26.02 -38.59
N LYS A 4 66.99 -27.25 -38.28
CA LYS A 4 66.21 -28.10 -37.36
C LYS A 4 66.29 -27.66 -35.87
N LEU A 5 67.46 -27.08 -35.50
CA LEU A 5 67.60 -26.54 -34.12
C LEU A 5 66.82 -25.22 -33.89
N LEU A 6 66.65 -24.41 -34.94
CA LEU A 6 65.91 -23.15 -34.85
C LEU A 6 64.39 -23.39 -34.76
N LEU A 7 63.87 -24.40 -35.50
CA LEU A 7 62.46 -24.78 -35.39
C LEU A 7 62.12 -25.43 -34.04
N THR A 8 63.03 -26.18 -33.41
CA THR A 8 62.79 -26.77 -32.06
C THR A 8 62.91 -25.73 -31.00
N ALA A 9 63.68 -24.65 -31.14
CA ALA A 9 63.76 -23.54 -30.21
C ALA A 9 62.45 -22.63 -30.24
N ILE A 10 61.89 -22.44 -31.44
CA ILE A 10 60.69 -21.67 -31.67
C ILE A 10 59.43 -22.46 -31.15
N THR A 11 59.41 -23.79 -31.27
CA THR A 11 58.32 -24.62 -30.72
C THR A 11 58.40 -24.76 -29.20
N LEU A 12 59.57 -24.64 -28.56
CA LEU A 12 59.71 -24.66 -27.09
C LEU A 12 59.41 -23.31 -26.46
N SER A 13 59.56 -22.18 -27.18
CA SER A 13 59.21 -20.85 -26.68
C SER A 13 57.69 -20.52 -26.79
N CYS A 14 56.92 -21.28 -27.58
CA CYS A 14 55.46 -21.14 -27.65
C CYS A 14 54.71 -21.98 -26.61
N LEU A 15 55.37 -22.74 -25.75
CA LEU A 15 54.77 -23.58 -24.70
C LEU A 15 55.01 -23.06 -23.28
N ALA A 16 55.53 -21.84 -23.12
CA ALA A 16 55.39 -21.12 -21.86
C ALA A 16 53.98 -20.50 -21.76
N ILE A 17 52.95 -21.35 -21.77
CA ILE A 17 51.65 -20.99 -21.21
C ILE A 17 51.89 -20.84 -19.72
N ASP A 18 51.94 -19.59 -19.23
CA ASP A 18 51.84 -19.28 -17.85
C ASP A 18 50.57 -19.98 -17.33
N VAL A 19 50.73 -21.15 -16.71
CA VAL A 19 49.69 -21.77 -15.89
C VAL A 19 49.55 -20.85 -14.66
N LEU A 20 48.88 -19.75 -14.86
CA LEU A 20 48.40 -18.92 -13.74
C LEU A 20 47.62 -19.86 -12.84
N ALA A 21 48.12 -20.09 -11.65
CA ALA A 21 47.46 -20.91 -10.66
C ALA A 21 46.05 -20.30 -10.43
N GLN A 22 45.05 -21.01 -10.91
CA GLN A 22 43.67 -20.61 -10.73
C GLN A 22 43.25 -20.94 -9.29
N VAL A 23 42.86 -19.93 -8.55
CA VAL A 23 42.41 -20.06 -7.14
C VAL A 23 40.92 -19.82 -7.02
N SER A 24 40.33 -20.30 -5.94
CA SER A 24 38.95 -20.05 -5.61
C SER A 24 38.81 -19.28 -4.30
N ILE A 25 37.81 -18.42 -4.23
CA ILE A 25 37.41 -17.70 -3.00
C ILE A 25 36.05 -18.21 -2.60
N SER A 26 35.89 -18.66 -1.35
CA SER A 26 34.59 -19.12 -0.85
C SER A 26 34.33 -18.63 0.57
N GLY A 27 33.05 -18.55 0.93
CA GLY A 27 32.67 -18.05 2.24
C GLY A 27 31.16 -18.07 2.45
N LYS A 28 30.75 -17.43 3.53
CA LYS A 28 29.36 -17.27 3.91
C LYS A 28 29.05 -15.80 4.21
N ILE A 29 27.91 -15.34 3.73
CA ILE A 29 27.38 -14.01 4.00
C ILE A 29 26.22 -14.13 4.97
N VAL A 30 26.27 -13.36 6.06
CA VAL A 30 25.24 -13.34 7.10
C VAL A 30 24.85 -11.90 7.43
N SER A 31 23.64 -11.71 7.96
CA SER A 31 23.21 -10.44 8.55
C SER A 31 24.10 -10.09 9.74
N ALA A 32 24.56 -8.85 9.83
CA ALA A 32 25.31 -8.36 10.98
C ALA A 32 24.45 -8.33 12.24
N ASP A 33 23.15 -8.14 12.09
CA ASP A 33 22.19 -7.96 13.18
C ASP A 33 21.63 -9.29 13.71
N THR A 34 21.29 -10.24 12.80
CA THR A 34 20.64 -11.51 13.18
C THR A 34 21.56 -12.72 13.06
N ASN A 35 22.73 -12.61 12.41
CA ASN A 35 23.59 -13.70 11.96
C ASN A 35 22.90 -14.75 11.06
N GLU A 36 21.69 -14.44 10.54
CA GLU A 36 21.00 -15.29 9.57
C GLU A 36 21.72 -15.26 8.21
N PRO A 37 21.65 -16.35 7.44
CA PRO A 37 22.20 -16.39 6.08
C PRO A 37 21.56 -15.34 5.19
N VAL A 38 22.38 -14.60 4.43
CA VAL A 38 21.89 -13.67 3.41
C VAL A 38 21.82 -14.42 2.09
N VAL A 39 20.62 -14.79 1.69
CA VAL A 39 20.32 -15.53 0.45
C VAL A 39 20.24 -14.58 -0.72
N GLY A 40 20.83 -14.93 -1.87
CA GLY A 40 20.74 -14.11 -3.09
C GLY A 40 21.60 -12.84 -3.08
N ALA A 41 22.56 -12.71 -2.15
CA ALA A 41 23.54 -11.63 -2.22
C ALA A 41 24.42 -11.78 -3.47
N ASN A 42 24.50 -10.73 -4.27
CA ASN A 42 25.32 -10.70 -5.45
C ASN A 42 26.75 -10.28 -5.10
N ILE A 43 27.72 -11.12 -5.43
CA ILE A 43 29.15 -10.88 -5.21
C ILE A 43 29.79 -10.68 -6.59
N ARG A 44 30.43 -9.55 -6.81
CA ARG A 44 31.23 -9.25 -7.98
C ARG A 44 32.65 -8.93 -7.60
N ILE A 45 33.58 -9.33 -8.42
CA ILE A 45 34.99 -8.93 -8.29
C ILE A 45 35.17 -7.63 -9.07
N ASP A 46 35.76 -6.61 -8.43
CA ASP A 46 36.06 -5.34 -9.07
C ASP A 46 36.98 -5.57 -10.29
N GLN A 47 36.71 -4.87 -11.39
CA GLN A 47 37.41 -4.97 -12.68
C GLN A 47 37.34 -6.34 -13.36
N SER A 48 36.44 -7.24 -12.95
CA SER A 48 36.21 -8.55 -13.56
C SER A 48 34.74 -8.77 -13.89
N LEU A 49 34.49 -9.63 -14.88
CA LEU A 49 33.13 -10.14 -15.17
C LEU A 49 32.75 -11.31 -14.24
N SER A 50 33.68 -11.80 -13.44
CA SER A 50 33.47 -12.92 -12.53
C SER A 50 32.65 -12.50 -11.32
N GLY A 51 31.70 -13.34 -10.94
CA GLY A 51 30.85 -13.14 -9.76
C GLY A 51 29.91 -14.31 -9.57
N CYS A 52 29.23 -14.33 -8.42
CA CYS A 52 28.23 -15.34 -8.06
C CYS A 52 27.15 -14.74 -7.16
N THR A 53 26.15 -15.55 -6.82
CA THR A 53 25.15 -15.22 -5.80
C THR A 53 25.22 -16.22 -4.66
N THR A 54 24.87 -15.80 -3.43
CA THR A 54 24.78 -16.71 -2.29
C THR A 54 23.59 -17.67 -2.45
N ASN A 55 23.80 -18.92 -2.01
CA ASN A 55 22.76 -19.95 -1.94
C ASN A 55 21.84 -19.77 -0.72
N ASP A 56 20.89 -20.69 -0.49
CA ASP A 56 19.93 -20.67 0.62
C ASP A 56 20.57 -20.71 2.02
N LYS A 57 21.84 -21.14 2.11
CA LYS A 57 22.63 -21.15 3.36
C LYS A 57 23.51 -19.89 3.47
N GLY A 58 23.40 -18.94 2.53
CA GLY A 58 24.23 -17.75 2.47
C GLY A 58 25.66 -18.01 1.97
N GLU A 59 25.95 -19.20 1.43
CA GLU A 59 27.28 -19.60 1.00
C GLU A 59 27.54 -19.15 -0.44
N PHE A 60 28.80 -18.83 -0.73
CA PHE A 60 29.25 -18.47 -2.07
C PHE A 60 30.58 -19.12 -2.41
N SER A 61 30.82 -19.31 -3.71
CA SER A 61 32.11 -19.75 -4.24
C SER A 61 32.35 -19.12 -5.61
N ILE A 62 33.53 -18.53 -5.80
CA ILE A 62 33.99 -17.95 -7.07
C ILE A 62 35.29 -18.66 -7.44
N SER A 63 35.28 -19.38 -8.56
CA SER A 63 36.40 -20.15 -9.06
C SER A 63 37.09 -19.46 -10.22
N ASN A 64 38.24 -19.99 -10.63
CA ASN A 64 39.01 -19.53 -11.80
C ASN A 64 39.52 -18.09 -11.70
N LEU A 65 40.01 -17.73 -10.52
CA LEU A 65 40.59 -16.41 -10.25
C LEU A 65 42.11 -16.47 -10.37
N PRO A 66 42.76 -15.41 -10.88
CA PRO A 66 44.20 -15.24 -10.77
C PRO A 66 44.63 -15.23 -9.27
N ASP A 67 45.84 -15.66 -8.99
CA ASP A 67 46.39 -15.43 -7.63
C ASP A 67 46.62 -13.92 -7.44
N GLY A 68 46.39 -13.46 -6.20
CA GLY A 68 46.52 -12.05 -5.83
C GLY A 68 45.44 -11.50 -4.92
N LYS A 69 45.42 -10.17 -4.80
CA LYS A 69 44.37 -9.47 -4.01
C LYS A 69 43.17 -9.18 -4.90
N HIS A 70 42.00 -9.49 -4.39
CA HIS A 70 40.72 -9.24 -5.03
C HIS A 70 39.82 -8.39 -4.14
N VAL A 71 39.06 -7.47 -4.74
CA VAL A 71 38.01 -6.71 -4.05
C VAL A 71 36.67 -7.32 -4.42
N LEU A 72 36.01 -7.95 -3.43
CA LEU A 72 34.66 -8.46 -3.55
C LEU A 72 33.67 -7.33 -3.28
N ARG A 73 32.89 -6.96 -4.25
CA ARG A 73 31.78 -6.03 -4.08
C ARG A 73 30.48 -6.81 -3.89
N ILE A 74 29.93 -6.72 -2.68
CA ILE A 74 28.75 -7.47 -2.27
C ILE A 74 27.55 -6.50 -2.25
N THR A 75 26.46 -6.90 -2.90
CA THR A 75 25.22 -6.13 -2.97
C THR A 75 24.03 -7.05 -2.70
N HIS A 76 23.06 -6.54 -1.95
CA HIS A 76 21.79 -7.22 -1.70
C HIS A 76 20.70 -6.17 -1.49
N VAL A 77 19.44 -6.49 -1.84
CA VAL A 77 18.30 -5.53 -1.78
C VAL A 77 18.00 -5.01 -0.37
N SER A 78 18.26 -5.84 0.65
CA SER A 78 17.95 -5.52 2.06
C SER A 78 19.17 -5.12 2.88
N TYR A 79 20.37 -5.10 2.30
CA TYR A 79 21.61 -4.85 3.01
C TYR A 79 22.43 -3.74 2.36
N THR A 80 23.16 -3.01 3.19
CA THR A 80 24.10 -1.99 2.72
C THR A 80 25.22 -2.65 1.89
N PRO A 81 25.50 -2.17 0.69
CA PRO A 81 26.61 -2.67 -0.12
C PRO A 81 27.94 -2.66 0.66
N LYS A 82 28.70 -3.73 0.54
CA LYS A 82 30.00 -3.87 1.24
C LYS A 82 31.06 -4.30 0.26
N SER A 83 32.23 -3.66 0.34
CA SER A 83 33.44 -4.11 -0.35
C SER A 83 34.39 -4.76 0.65
N VAL A 84 34.89 -5.95 0.30
CA VAL A 84 35.82 -6.72 1.13
C VAL A 84 37.04 -7.06 0.27
N THR A 85 38.22 -6.68 0.75
CA THR A 85 39.49 -7.08 0.13
C THR A 85 39.90 -8.43 0.70
N THR A 86 40.18 -9.39 -0.17
CA THR A 86 40.56 -10.77 0.17
C THR A 86 41.69 -11.22 -0.73
N LYS A 87 42.39 -12.29 -0.34
CA LYS A 87 43.44 -12.92 -1.15
C LYS A 87 42.87 -14.11 -1.92
N GLY A 88 43.37 -14.34 -3.13
CA GLY A 88 43.06 -15.55 -3.90
C GLY A 88 43.39 -16.81 -3.09
N GLY A 89 42.49 -17.82 -3.15
CA GLY A 89 42.60 -19.05 -2.37
C GLY A 89 42.00 -19.00 -0.95
N GLU A 90 41.50 -17.86 -0.49
CA GLU A 90 40.88 -17.73 0.82
C GLU A 90 39.53 -18.46 0.86
N LYS A 91 39.36 -19.32 1.86
CA LYS A 91 38.16 -20.16 2.07
C LYS A 91 37.53 -19.84 3.42
N ASN A 92 36.21 -20.10 3.54
CA ASN A 92 35.44 -19.90 4.76
C ASN A 92 35.37 -18.43 5.23
N LEU A 93 35.41 -17.47 4.29
CA LEU A 93 35.20 -16.07 4.61
C LEU A 93 33.81 -15.87 5.25
N LEU A 94 33.79 -15.28 6.46
CA LEU A 94 32.53 -14.85 7.09
C LEU A 94 32.35 -13.34 6.87
N ILE A 95 31.41 -13.00 6.01
CA ILE A 95 31.12 -11.60 5.69
C ILE A 95 29.79 -11.22 6.33
N LYS A 96 29.84 -10.21 7.20
CA LYS A 96 28.64 -9.65 7.83
C LYS A 96 28.17 -8.44 7.04
N LEU A 97 26.91 -8.48 6.56
CA LEU A 97 26.26 -7.36 5.94
C LEU A 97 25.35 -6.66 6.93
N GLN A 98 25.41 -5.34 6.95
CA GLN A 98 24.52 -4.51 7.74
C GLN A 98 23.22 -4.28 6.98
N ASP A 99 22.08 -4.34 7.69
CA ASP A 99 20.79 -4.01 7.09
C ASP A 99 20.85 -2.68 6.33
N SER A 100 20.24 -2.61 5.18
CA SER A 100 20.08 -1.33 4.48
C SER A 100 19.00 -0.51 5.19
N PHE A 101 19.37 0.67 5.63
CA PHE A 101 18.44 1.63 6.26
C PHE A 101 17.87 2.62 5.24
N THR A 102 18.46 2.65 4.05
CA THR A 102 17.93 3.38 2.91
C THR A 102 17.20 2.38 2.01
N ASN A 103 15.98 2.70 1.55
CA ASN A 103 15.17 1.84 0.68
C ASN A 103 15.77 1.66 -0.74
N ILE A 104 17.08 1.90 -0.91
CA ILE A 104 17.82 1.96 -2.19
C ILE A 104 17.69 0.67 -3.01
N GLY A 105 17.66 -0.48 -2.34
CA GLY A 105 17.57 -1.80 -2.98
C GLY A 105 16.17 -2.36 -3.15
N GLN A 106 15.14 -1.67 -2.66
CA GLN A 106 13.76 -2.14 -2.71
C GLN A 106 13.27 -2.30 -4.15
N VAL A 107 12.64 -3.44 -4.41
CA VAL A 107 11.99 -3.71 -5.69
C VAL A 107 10.56 -3.22 -5.63
N VAL A 108 10.13 -2.46 -6.62
CA VAL A 108 8.77 -1.96 -6.79
C VAL A 108 8.16 -2.46 -8.09
N VAL A 109 6.83 -2.51 -8.15
CA VAL A 109 6.06 -2.97 -9.31
C VAL A 109 5.02 -1.93 -9.71
N THR A 110 4.48 -1.18 -8.77
CA THR A 110 3.25 -0.38 -8.95
C THR A 110 3.42 0.74 -9.98
N GLY A 111 4.60 1.39 -10.04
CA GLY A 111 4.81 2.53 -10.95
C GLY A 111 4.77 2.17 -12.43
N THR A 112 5.16 0.95 -12.81
CA THR A 112 5.27 0.52 -14.21
C THR A 112 4.55 -0.80 -14.51
N GLY A 113 4.01 -1.45 -13.47
CA GLY A 113 3.45 -2.81 -13.58
C GLY A 113 4.51 -3.89 -13.81
N THR A 114 5.79 -3.56 -13.69
CA THR A 114 6.93 -4.46 -13.86
C THR A 114 7.95 -4.27 -12.73
N HIS A 115 8.76 -5.29 -12.45
CA HIS A 115 9.74 -5.24 -11.37
C HIS A 115 10.90 -4.30 -11.67
N HIS A 116 11.12 -3.32 -10.80
CA HIS A 116 12.26 -2.39 -10.81
C HIS A 116 12.84 -2.21 -9.42
N ARG A 117 14.11 -1.82 -9.33
CA ARG A 117 14.56 -1.16 -8.10
C ARG A 117 13.83 0.19 -8.00
N MET A 118 13.46 0.59 -6.80
CA MET A 118 12.76 1.85 -6.56
C MET A 118 13.48 3.04 -7.22
N THR A 119 14.83 3.06 -7.14
CA THR A 119 15.68 4.09 -7.76
C THR A 119 15.75 4.04 -9.28
N ASP A 120 15.28 2.95 -9.90
CA ASP A 120 15.31 2.73 -11.36
C ASP A 120 13.90 2.81 -11.97
N SER A 121 12.87 3.13 -11.16
CA SER A 121 11.52 3.37 -11.64
C SER A 121 11.39 4.77 -12.25
N PRO A 122 10.91 4.91 -13.49
CA PRO A 122 10.69 6.20 -14.12
C PRO A 122 9.53 6.99 -13.48
N VAL A 123 8.66 6.34 -12.73
CA VAL A 123 7.59 6.97 -11.95
C VAL A 123 7.96 6.89 -10.47
N PRO A 124 7.86 8.00 -9.70
CA PRO A 124 8.18 7.99 -8.28
C PRO A 124 7.19 7.12 -7.49
N VAL A 125 7.73 6.19 -6.70
CA VAL A 125 6.96 5.29 -5.83
C VAL A 125 7.50 5.41 -4.41
N SER A 126 6.63 5.66 -3.44
CA SER A 126 6.98 5.60 -2.02
C SER A 126 6.79 4.17 -1.51
N VAL A 127 7.67 3.71 -0.65
CA VAL A 127 7.64 2.33 -0.12
C VAL A 127 7.69 2.35 1.40
N ILE A 128 6.75 1.65 2.03
CA ILE A 128 6.75 1.30 3.45
C ILE A 128 7.11 -0.19 3.53
N THR A 129 8.18 -0.53 4.21
CA THR A 129 8.67 -1.91 4.33
C THR A 129 8.02 -2.65 5.50
N ALA A 130 8.09 -3.99 5.51
CA ALA A 130 7.72 -4.80 6.69
C ALA A 130 8.47 -4.36 7.96
N LYS A 131 9.71 -3.89 7.83
CA LYS A 131 10.51 -3.37 8.94
C LYS A 131 9.93 -2.06 9.47
N ASP A 132 9.50 -1.14 8.60
CA ASP A 132 8.87 0.11 9.00
C ASP A 132 7.55 -0.14 9.74
N LEU A 133 6.72 -1.07 9.23
CA LEU A 133 5.48 -1.51 9.88
C LEU A 133 5.73 -2.11 11.26
N SER A 134 6.73 -2.99 11.35
CA SER A 134 7.14 -3.64 12.59
C SER A 134 7.67 -2.63 13.61
N ASN A 135 8.48 -1.65 13.18
CA ASN A 135 9.03 -0.60 14.04
C ASN A 135 7.93 0.34 14.55
N ALA A 136 7.01 0.75 13.68
CA ALA A 136 5.87 1.59 14.06
C ALA A 136 4.81 0.85 14.90
N SER A 137 4.96 -0.48 15.06
CA SER A 137 4.08 -1.34 15.87
C SER A 137 2.60 -1.17 15.50
N VAL A 138 2.30 -1.08 14.21
CA VAL A 138 0.94 -0.88 13.70
C VAL A 138 0.15 -2.19 13.62
N THR A 139 -1.16 -2.09 13.75
CA THR A 139 -2.09 -3.24 13.72
C THR A 139 -3.06 -3.23 12.56
N SER A 140 -3.20 -2.09 11.88
CA SER A 140 -4.08 -1.94 10.71
C SER A 140 -3.37 -1.16 9.59
N LEU A 141 -3.90 -1.25 8.37
CA LEU A 141 -3.32 -0.61 7.19
C LEU A 141 -3.47 0.92 7.25
N ASP A 142 -4.62 1.41 7.67
CA ASP A 142 -4.90 2.84 7.82
C ASP A 142 -4.00 3.49 8.88
N GLU A 143 -3.78 2.81 10.02
CA GLU A 143 -2.81 3.22 11.03
C GLU A 143 -1.38 3.30 10.46
N ALA A 144 -0.98 2.29 9.67
CA ALA A 144 0.34 2.25 9.04
C ALA A 144 0.54 3.42 8.06
N LEU A 145 -0.44 3.66 7.20
CA LEU A 145 -0.40 4.75 6.22
C LEU A 145 -0.41 6.12 6.91
N GLN A 146 -1.24 6.30 7.93
CA GLN A 146 -1.32 7.56 8.68
C GLN A 146 -0.03 7.88 9.43
N LYS A 147 0.60 6.89 10.08
CA LYS A 147 1.85 7.09 10.83
C LYS A 147 3.07 7.29 9.93
N LEU A 148 3.11 6.61 8.76
CA LEU A 148 4.32 6.52 7.94
C LEU A 148 4.26 7.32 6.63
N THR A 149 3.09 7.91 6.30
CA THR A 149 2.89 8.65 5.04
C THR A 149 2.23 10.00 5.30
N PRO A 150 2.93 11.13 5.17
CA PRO A 150 2.35 12.44 5.49
C PRO A 150 1.24 12.86 4.53
N SER A 151 1.24 12.38 3.28
CA SER A 151 0.18 12.64 2.29
C SER A 151 -1.12 11.87 2.52
N PHE A 152 -1.14 10.92 3.47
CA PHE A 152 -2.32 10.13 3.80
C PHE A 152 -2.94 10.61 5.13
N SER A 153 -4.26 10.67 5.18
CA SER A 153 -5.00 10.90 6.41
C SER A 153 -6.15 9.92 6.56
N SER A 154 -6.38 9.48 7.80
CA SER A 154 -7.49 8.64 8.20
C SER A 154 -8.22 9.33 9.34
N MET A 155 -9.54 9.33 9.27
CA MET A 155 -10.39 9.91 10.30
C MET A 155 -11.56 8.97 10.57
N THR A 156 -11.61 8.47 11.78
CA THR A 156 -12.70 7.63 12.27
C THR A 156 -13.67 8.47 13.10
N ASN A 157 -14.96 8.31 12.89
CA ASN A 157 -16.02 8.90 13.67
C ASN A 157 -17.08 7.84 14.00
N GLY A 158 -18.15 8.22 14.70
CA GLY A 158 -19.25 7.31 15.04
C GLY A 158 -20.01 6.72 13.83
N MET A 159 -19.74 7.18 12.63
CA MET A 159 -20.37 6.70 11.38
C MET A 159 -19.47 5.79 10.55
N GLY A 160 -18.14 5.86 10.73
CA GLY A 160 -17.16 5.11 9.96
C GLY A 160 -15.82 5.81 9.87
N THR A 161 -14.97 5.32 8.97
CA THR A 161 -13.64 5.89 8.70
C THR A 161 -13.62 6.52 7.31
N THR A 162 -13.17 7.76 7.24
CA THR A 162 -12.91 8.48 5.99
C THR A 162 -11.40 8.51 5.75
N LEU A 163 -10.99 8.15 4.55
CA LEU A 163 -9.60 8.16 4.11
C LEU A 163 -9.36 9.27 3.10
N SER A 164 -8.15 9.78 3.06
CA SER A 164 -7.74 10.77 2.06
C SER A 164 -6.27 10.57 1.68
N LEU A 165 -5.97 10.70 0.39
CA LEU A 165 -4.61 10.68 -0.14
C LEU A 165 -4.36 11.97 -0.93
N ASN A 166 -3.33 12.74 -0.57
CA ASN A 166 -3.06 14.05 -1.16
C ASN A 166 -4.29 15.00 -1.15
N GLY A 167 -5.12 14.94 -0.11
CA GLY A 167 -6.32 15.77 0.04
C GLY A 167 -7.53 15.29 -0.79
N LEU A 168 -7.42 14.21 -1.54
CA LEU A 168 -8.53 13.60 -2.28
C LEU A 168 -9.14 12.44 -1.47
N PRO A 169 -10.48 12.31 -1.43
CA PRO A 169 -11.17 11.23 -0.71
C PRO A 169 -10.94 9.85 -1.36
N ASP A 170 -11.38 8.79 -0.69
CA ASP A 170 -11.14 7.39 -1.03
C ASP A 170 -11.77 6.93 -2.35
N ASP A 171 -12.75 7.63 -2.90
CA ASP A 171 -13.26 7.39 -4.25
C ASP A 171 -12.27 7.71 -5.38
N TYR A 172 -11.19 8.43 -5.08
CA TYR A 172 -10.19 8.89 -6.05
C TYR A 172 -8.88 8.10 -6.04
N PHE A 173 -8.71 7.16 -5.12
CA PHE A 173 -7.56 6.26 -5.11
C PHE A 173 -7.98 4.82 -4.82
N ILE A 174 -7.14 3.88 -5.18
CA ILE A 174 -7.48 2.46 -5.09
C ILE A 174 -6.50 1.69 -4.22
N PHE A 175 -7.04 0.67 -3.53
CA PHE A 175 -6.24 -0.33 -2.84
C PHE A 175 -6.08 -1.57 -3.72
N LEU A 176 -4.85 -2.07 -3.80
CA LEU A 176 -4.52 -3.31 -4.48
C LEU A 176 -3.87 -4.28 -3.48
N GLU A 177 -4.14 -5.56 -3.65
CA GLU A 177 -3.36 -6.63 -3.03
C GLU A 177 -2.66 -7.45 -4.10
N ASN A 178 -1.32 -7.40 -4.12
CA ASN A 178 -0.49 -8.05 -5.15
C ASN A 178 -0.90 -7.66 -6.58
N GLY A 179 -1.23 -6.37 -6.78
CA GLY A 179 -1.68 -5.83 -8.06
C GLY A 179 -3.15 -6.12 -8.42
N LYS A 180 -3.94 -6.77 -7.56
CA LYS A 180 -5.37 -7.01 -7.76
C LYS A 180 -6.18 -6.00 -6.96
N ARG A 181 -7.12 -5.32 -7.63
CA ARG A 181 -7.97 -4.31 -7.00
C ARG A 181 -8.89 -4.94 -5.96
N LEU A 182 -9.02 -4.27 -4.80
CA LEU A 182 -10.00 -4.59 -3.77
C LEU A 182 -11.26 -3.75 -4.01
N TYR A 183 -12.42 -4.37 -3.88
CA TYR A 183 -13.71 -3.74 -4.13
C TYR A 183 -14.61 -3.74 -2.90
N GLY A 184 -15.64 -2.88 -2.87
CA GLY A 184 -16.56 -2.70 -1.74
C GLY A 184 -16.04 -1.71 -0.71
N ASP A 185 -16.78 -1.58 0.37
CA ASP A 185 -16.42 -0.72 1.50
C ASP A 185 -15.37 -1.43 2.38
N ASP A 186 -14.69 -0.72 3.28
CA ASP A 186 -13.68 -1.27 4.22
C ASP A 186 -12.52 -2.05 3.58
N THR A 187 -12.14 -1.74 2.34
CA THR A 187 -11.09 -2.47 1.61
C THR A 187 -9.76 -2.53 2.36
N TYR A 188 -9.39 -1.45 3.04
CA TYR A 188 -8.17 -1.33 3.85
C TYR A 188 -8.22 -2.21 5.12
N ALA A 189 -9.40 -2.39 5.71
CA ALA A 189 -9.56 -3.11 6.98
C ALA A 189 -9.38 -4.63 6.84
N ARG A 190 -9.52 -5.18 5.62
CA ARG A 190 -9.36 -6.61 5.32
C ARG A 190 -7.90 -7.08 5.30
N ILE A 191 -6.96 -6.16 5.21
CA ILE A 191 -5.54 -6.46 5.04
C ILE A 191 -4.91 -6.87 6.37
N ASN A 192 -4.32 -8.06 6.42
CA ASN A 192 -3.52 -8.50 7.56
C ASN A 192 -2.11 -7.90 7.49
N VAL A 193 -1.84 -6.89 8.34
CA VAL A 193 -0.55 -6.18 8.37
C VAL A 193 0.63 -7.11 8.63
N ALA A 194 0.46 -8.18 9.40
CA ALA A 194 1.51 -9.16 9.70
C ALA A 194 2.00 -9.95 8.46
N LYS A 195 1.22 -9.95 7.36
CA LYS A 195 1.62 -10.59 6.08
C LYS A 195 2.17 -9.61 5.05
N ILE A 196 2.24 -8.34 5.38
CA ILE A 196 2.73 -7.32 4.44
C ILE A 196 4.25 -7.40 4.33
N LYS A 197 4.74 -7.62 3.12
CA LYS A 197 6.15 -7.49 2.77
C LYS A 197 6.54 -6.02 2.57
N ARG A 198 5.69 -5.27 1.88
CA ARG A 198 5.80 -3.81 1.68
C ARG A 198 4.49 -3.23 1.16
N ILE A 199 4.32 -1.95 1.38
CA ILE A 199 3.26 -1.14 0.76
C ILE A 199 3.93 -0.22 -0.25
N GLU A 200 3.45 -0.21 -1.49
CA GLU A 200 3.89 0.68 -2.56
C GLU A 200 2.82 1.74 -2.79
N ILE A 201 3.18 3.02 -2.65
CA ILE A 201 2.27 4.14 -2.81
C ILE A 201 2.69 4.93 -4.05
N LEU A 202 1.81 4.97 -5.02
CA LEU A 202 1.94 5.76 -6.23
C LEU A 202 1.01 6.97 -6.11
N ASN A 203 1.58 8.16 -6.08
CA ASN A 203 0.83 9.40 -5.99
C ASN A 203 0.40 9.88 -7.39
N GLY A 204 -0.85 10.34 -7.50
CA GLY A 204 -1.40 10.91 -8.72
C GLY A 204 -1.96 9.88 -9.71
N ALA A 205 -2.36 10.37 -10.90
CA ALA A 205 -3.08 9.59 -11.88
C ALA A 205 -2.32 8.35 -12.35
N SER A 206 -2.99 7.22 -12.31
CA SER A 206 -2.46 5.91 -12.67
C SER A 206 -3.45 5.08 -13.48
N SER A 207 -4.45 5.74 -14.07
CA SER A 207 -5.54 5.08 -14.79
C SER A 207 -5.08 4.31 -16.02
N ALA A 208 -3.93 4.66 -16.60
CA ALA A 208 -3.34 3.92 -17.72
C ALA A 208 -3.02 2.46 -17.35
N LEU A 209 -2.61 2.17 -16.12
CA LEU A 209 -2.33 0.79 -15.67
C LEU A 209 -3.50 0.18 -14.91
N TYR A 210 -4.19 0.96 -14.08
CA TYR A 210 -5.10 0.44 -13.04
C TYR A 210 -6.57 0.78 -13.28
N GLY A 211 -6.87 1.53 -14.37
CA GLY A 211 -8.23 1.85 -14.78
C GLY A 211 -8.89 2.97 -13.99
N THR A 212 -10.21 2.91 -13.85
CA THR A 212 -11.04 3.93 -13.20
C THR A 212 -10.70 4.11 -11.71
N ASN A 213 -10.94 5.29 -11.16
CA ASN A 213 -10.74 5.70 -9.76
C ASN A 213 -9.26 5.82 -9.32
N ALA A 214 -8.29 5.58 -10.19
CA ALA A 214 -6.87 5.79 -9.91
C ALA A 214 -6.41 7.22 -10.28
N ILE A 215 -7.21 8.24 -9.92
CA ILE A 215 -6.96 9.66 -10.20
C ILE A 215 -5.98 10.26 -9.18
N GLY A 216 -6.19 9.97 -7.88
CA GLY A 216 -5.39 10.49 -6.76
C GLY A 216 -4.22 9.61 -6.41
N GLY A 217 -4.26 8.34 -6.79
CA GLY A 217 -3.16 7.42 -6.52
C GLY A 217 -3.55 5.94 -6.46
N VAL A 218 -2.53 5.14 -6.16
CA VAL A 218 -2.64 3.69 -5.97
C VAL A 218 -1.86 3.28 -4.74
N ILE A 219 -2.47 2.51 -3.86
CA ILE A 219 -1.84 1.90 -2.69
C ILE A 219 -1.83 0.38 -2.91
N ASN A 220 -0.66 -0.16 -3.24
CA ASN A 220 -0.51 -1.59 -3.54
C ASN A 220 0.18 -2.31 -2.39
N ILE A 221 -0.52 -3.23 -1.80
CA ILE A 221 -0.08 -4.07 -0.70
C ILE A 221 0.54 -5.33 -1.28
N ILE A 222 1.85 -5.49 -1.11
CA ILE A 222 2.57 -6.69 -1.52
C ILE A 222 2.72 -7.60 -0.31
N THR A 223 2.15 -8.79 -0.39
CA THR A 223 2.25 -9.81 0.66
C THR A 223 3.50 -10.67 0.49
N ASP A 224 3.93 -11.30 1.58
CA ASP A 224 5.10 -12.17 1.58
C ASP A 224 4.68 -13.62 1.35
N ASP A 225 5.23 -14.25 0.31
CA ASP A 225 5.16 -15.68 0.08
C ASP A 225 6.48 -16.30 0.59
N VAL A 226 6.47 -16.80 1.81
CA VAL A 226 7.67 -17.33 2.48
C VAL A 226 8.11 -18.62 1.80
N LYS A 227 9.40 -18.73 1.48
CA LYS A 227 9.98 -19.88 0.77
C LYS A 227 10.53 -20.98 1.68
N ASN A 228 10.53 -20.76 2.99
CA ASN A 228 10.93 -21.78 3.95
C ASN A 228 9.94 -22.97 3.92
N ALA A 229 10.41 -24.17 4.21
CA ALA A 229 9.57 -25.36 4.18
C ALA A 229 8.34 -25.21 5.09
N ILE A 230 8.53 -24.71 6.29
CA ILE A 230 7.44 -24.36 7.22
C ILE A 230 7.79 -23.02 7.88
N ASN A 231 6.82 -22.11 7.90
CA ASN A 231 6.90 -20.88 8.66
C ASN A 231 5.58 -20.66 9.39
N VAL A 232 5.63 -20.50 10.71
CA VAL A 232 4.47 -20.21 11.54
C VAL A 232 4.74 -18.93 12.31
N SER A 233 3.80 -18.00 12.28
CA SER A 233 3.87 -16.79 13.12
C SER A 233 2.57 -16.52 13.84
N SER A 234 2.68 -15.98 15.05
CA SER A 234 1.55 -15.55 15.87
C SER A 234 1.90 -14.20 16.47
N ASP A 235 1.08 -13.19 16.17
CA ASP A 235 1.24 -11.82 16.65
C ASP A 235 0.01 -11.44 17.47
N THR A 236 0.21 -11.16 18.76
CA THR A 236 -0.85 -10.77 19.70
C THR A 236 -0.56 -9.38 20.25
N ARG A 237 -1.56 -8.52 20.29
CA ARG A 237 -1.48 -7.21 20.95
C ARG A 237 -2.75 -6.93 21.72
N TYR A 238 -2.59 -6.44 22.94
CA TYR A 238 -3.66 -5.91 23.78
C TYR A 238 -3.34 -4.47 24.15
N ALA A 239 -4.31 -3.57 23.99
CA ALA A 239 -4.14 -2.15 24.26
C ALA A 239 -5.35 -1.57 25.00
N SER A 240 -5.20 -0.35 25.53
CA SER A 240 -6.26 0.41 26.20
C SER A 240 -7.54 0.48 25.33
N LYS A 241 -8.70 0.67 25.97
CA LYS A 241 -10.03 0.68 25.34
C LYS A 241 -10.41 -0.66 24.70
N GLY A 242 -10.05 -1.78 25.35
CA GLY A 242 -10.39 -3.13 24.90
C GLY A 242 -9.88 -3.47 23.51
N ARG A 243 -8.87 -2.75 22.99
CA ARG A 243 -8.28 -3.04 21.67
C ARG A 243 -7.46 -4.32 21.75
N PHE A 244 -7.86 -5.30 20.97
CA PHE A 244 -7.19 -6.58 20.86
C PHE A 244 -6.97 -6.93 19.39
N THR A 245 -5.77 -7.40 19.06
CA THR A 245 -5.43 -7.93 17.74
C THR A 245 -4.66 -9.24 17.91
N GLN A 246 -5.10 -10.25 17.17
CA GLN A 246 -4.45 -11.54 17.06
C GLN A 246 -4.30 -11.88 15.58
N SER A 247 -3.08 -12.19 15.15
CA SER A 247 -2.79 -12.72 13.81
C SER A 247 -2.08 -14.07 13.94
N VAL A 248 -2.48 -15.04 13.14
CA VAL A 248 -1.80 -16.33 13.00
C VAL A 248 -1.57 -16.57 11.52
N ASN A 249 -0.33 -16.90 11.14
CA ASN A 249 0.04 -17.20 9.76
C ASN A 249 0.77 -18.53 9.72
N ILE A 250 0.40 -19.37 8.77
CA ILE A 250 1.00 -20.69 8.54
C ILE A 250 1.32 -20.81 7.06
N ASP A 251 2.61 -20.90 6.75
CA ASP A 251 3.10 -21.08 5.39
C ASP A 251 3.81 -22.41 5.29
N VAL A 252 3.47 -23.18 4.27
CA VAL A 252 4.08 -24.47 3.95
C VAL A 252 4.53 -24.45 2.50
N ASN A 253 5.78 -24.81 2.24
CA ASN A 253 6.34 -24.83 0.90
C ASN A 253 7.13 -26.15 0.70
N THR A 254 6.70 -26.95 -0.27
CA THR A 254 7.37 -28.24 -0.63
C THR A 254 8.23 -28.12 -1.89
N GLY A 255 8.55 -26.90 -2.32
CA GLY A 255 9.25 -26.61 -3.56
C GLY A 255 8.31 -26.39 -4.73
N LYS A 256 7.48 -27.37 -5.10
CA LYS A 256 6.47 -27.24 -6.18
C LYS A 256 5.12 -26.75 -5.69
N PHE A 257 4.75 -27.02 -4.46
CA PHE A 257 3.47 -26.65 -3.88
C PHE A 257 3.66 -25.75 -2.68
N GLY A 258 2.94 -24.64 -2.66
CA GLY A 258 2.88 -23.70 -1.53
C GLY A 258 1.45 -23.56 -1.01
N SER A 259 1.32 -23.47 0.32
CA SER A 259 0.07 -23.16 1.03
C SER A 259 0.33 -22.05 2.03
N TYR A 260 -0.42 -20.96 1.93
CA TYR A 260 -0.26 -19.75 2.72
C TYR A 260 -1.59 -19.42 3.38
N THR A 261 -1.70 -19.69 4.68
CA THR A 261 -2.90 -19.45 5.49
C THR A 261 -2.67 -18.26 6.41
N SER A 262 -3.63 -17.37 6.49
CA SER A 262 -3.59 -16.20 7.38
C SER A 262 -4.94 -16.03 8.05
N TYR A 263 -4.94 -15.90 9.38
CA TYR A 263 -6.08 -15.52 10.19
C TYR A 263 -5.75 -14.26 10.98
N ARG A 264 -6.70 -13.33 11.06
CA ARG A 264 -6.60 -12.17 11.94
C ARG A 264 -7.94 -11.88 12.60
N ARG A 265 -7.90 -11.64 13.91
CA ARG A 265 -9.01 -11.09 14.69
C ARG A 265 -8.64 -9.72 15.22
N GLN A 266 -9.56 -8.78 15.13
CA GLN A 266 -9.45 -7.45 15.74
C GLN A 266 -10.73 -7.13 16.49
N GLN A 267 -10.59 -6.42 17.60
CA GLN A 267 -11.73 -5.86 18.34
C GLN A 267 -11.31 -4.59 19.07
N ALA A 268 -12.28 -3.73 19.31
CA ALA A 268 -12.15 -2.55 20.15
C ALA A 268 -13.49 -2.26 20.84
N GLU A 269 -13.42 -1.57 21.97
CA GLU A 269 -14.60 -0.95 22.58
C GLU A 269 -14.83 0.43 21.99
N GLY A 270 -16.09 0.89 22.01
CA GLY A 270 -16.42 2.27 21.66
C GLY A 270 -15.96 3.23 22.76
N TRP A 271 -15.68 4.46 22.38
CA TRP A 271 -15.27 5.49 23.34
C TRP A 271 -15.81 6.87 22.96
N GLN A 272 -15.96 7.72 23.99
CA GLN A 272 -16.42 9.10 23.91
C GLN A 272 -15.59 9.94 24.89
N LEU A 273 -15.06 11.07 24.44
CA LEU A 273 -14.38 12.02 25.31
C LEU A 273 -15.36 13.00 25.95
N ASN A 274 -16.29 13.51 25.15
CA ASN A 274 -17.31 14.43 25.60
C ASN A 274 -18.71 13.82 25.36
N PRO A 275 -19.51 13.57 26.41
CA PRO A 275 -20.85 12.97 26.29
C PRO A 275 -21.90 13.96 25.74
N TYR A 276 -21.54 15.20 25.49
CA TYR A 276 -22.45 16.23 24.99
C TYR A 276 -22.27 16.48 23.50
N GLU A 277 -23.38 16.78 22.81
CA GLU A 277 -23.37 17.33 21.45
C GLU A 277 -24.00 18.73 21.43
N GLU A 278 -23.56 19.57 20.52
CA GLU A 278 -24.14 20.88 20.30
C GLU A 278 -25.39 20.77 19.42
N ASN A 279 -26.51 21.28 19.90
CA ASN A 279 -27.72 21.40 19.08
C ASN A 279 -27.50 22.45 17.99
N SER A 280 -27.59 22.06 16.73
CA SER A 280 -27.33 22.94 15.59
C SER A 280 -28.26 24.15 15.42
N LYS A 281 -29.39 24.21 16.19
CA LYS A 281 -30.38 25.29 16.14
C LYS A 281 -30.27 26.22 17.34
N THR A 282 -30.12 25.65 18.54
CA THR A 282 -30.13 26.42 19.82
C THR A 282 -28.71 26.74 20.28
N HIS A 283 -27.66 26.07 19.75
CA HIS A 283 -26.29 26.12 20.21
C HIS A 283 -26.09 25.70 21.67
N GLU A 284 -27.11 25.04 22.26
CA GLU A 284 -27.01 24.47 23.60
C GLU A 284 -26.40 23.08 23.59
N LEU A 285 -25.75 22.71 24.69
CA LEU A 285 -25.16 21.37 24.85
C LEU A 285 -26.22 20.42 25.36
N GLU A 286 -26.42 19.30 24.66
CA GLU A 286 -27.36 18.23 24.98
C GLU A 286 -26.59 16.93 25.19
N GLU A 287 -27.01 16.10 26.19
CA GLU A 287 -26.44 14.76 26.36
C GLU A 287 -26.67 13.88 25.12
N THR A 288 -25.66 13.11 24.73
CA THR A 288 -25.76 12.18 23.62
C THR A 288 -25.20 10.82 23.96
N GLY A 289 -25.88 9.76 23.55
CA GLY A 289 -25.36 8.39 23.58
C GLY A 289 -24.49 8.03 22.37
N LYS A 290 -24.23 8.98 21.44
CA LYS A 290 -23.35 8.77 20.29
C LYS A 290 -21.90 8.73 20.77
N VAL A 291 -21.09 7.90 20.15
CA VAL A 291 -19.67 7.76 20.50
C VAL A 291 -18.78 8.34 19.39
N ALA A 292 -17.63 8.85 19.78
CA ALA A 292 -16.64 9.35 18.85
C ALA A 292 -16.07 8.20 17.97
N SER A 293 -15.89 7.01 18.55
CA SER A 293 -15.52 5.80 17.84
C SER A 293 -16.37 4.63 18.33
N THR A 294 -17.01 3.92 17.40
CA THR A 294 -17.81 2.74 17.70
C THR A 294 -16.94 1.54 18.05
N GLY A 295 -17.42 0.70 18.98
CA GLY A 295 -16.82 -0.61 19.21
C GLY A 295 -17.05 -1.53 18.01
N PHE A 296 -16.15 -2.48 17.80
CA PHE A 296 -16.27 -3.46 16.73
C PHE A 296 -15.54 -4.77 17.06
N TYR A 297 -15.87 -5.80 16.31
CA TYR A 297 -15.02 -7.00 16.15
C TYR A 297 -15.01 -7.41 14.69
N ALA A 298 -13.83 -7.82 14.22
CA ALA A 298 -13.62 -8.21 12.84
C ALA A 298 -12.75 -9.46 12.78
N ASN A 299 -13.03 -10.32 11.81
CA ASN A 299 -12.21 -11.49 11.49
C ASN A 299 -11.81 -11.42 10.03
N THR A 300 -10.61 -11.87 9.73
CA THR A 300 -10.11 -12.02 8.36
C THR A 300 -9.46 -13.39 8.22
N VAL A 301 -9.86 -14.15 7.23
CA VAL A 301 -9.22 -15.42 6.86
C VAL A 301 -8.81 -15.32 5.41
N ASN A 302 -7.56 -15.63 5.11
CA ASN A 302 -7.07 -15.73 3.74
C ASN A 302 -6.32 -17.04 3.53
N GLN A 303 -6.55 -17.67 2.39
CA GLN A 303 -5.85 -18.87 1.93
C GLN A 303 -5.35 -18.63 0.51
N LYS A 304 -4.09 -18.97 0.26
CA LYS A 304 -3.51 -19.01 -1.08
C LYS A 304 -2.78 -20.31 -1.28
N PHE A 305 -3.00 -20.96 -2.41
CA PHE A 305 -2.23 -22.08 -2.89
C PHE A 305 -1.43 -21.66 -4.11
N THR A 306 -0.21 -22.19 -4.23
CA THR A 306 0.62 -22.04 -5.43
C THR A 306 1.09 -23.42 -5.89
N PHE A 307 1.20 -23.60 -7.20
CA PHE A 307 1.67 -24.85 -7.78
C PHE A 307 2.54 -24.57 -9.01
N ASP A 308 3.81 -24.94 -8.92
CA ASP A 308 4.76 -24.90 -10.03
C ASP A 308 4.71 -26.21 -10.80
N ALA A 309 3.83 -26.27 -11.83
CA ALA A 309 3.64 -27.46 -12.65
C ALA A 309 4.91 -27.83 -13.42
N THR A 310 5.60 -26.80 -13.94
CA THR A 310 6.92 -26.90 -14.59
C THR A 310 7.77 -25.67 -14.22
N ASP A 311 9.04 -25.66 -14.63
CA ASP A 311 9.91 -24.47 -14.48
C ASP A 311 9.39 -23.22 -15.22
N LYS A 312 8.41 -23.40 -16.11
CA LYS A 312 7.83 -22.31 -16.92
C LYS A 312 6.38 -22.01 -16.59
N LEU A 313 5.65 -22.92 -15.98
CA LEU A 313 4.21 -22.80 -15.76
C LEU A 313 3.89 -22.94 -14.28
N SER A 314 3.37 -21.86 -13.70
CA SER A 314 2.88 -21.82 -12.33
C SER A 314 1.40 -21.41 -12.28
N PHE A 315 0.70 -21.92 -11.28
CA PHE A 315 -0.69 -21.62 -10.98
C PHE A 315 -0.82 -21.13 -9.56
N TYR A 316 -1.85 -20.37 -9.31
CA TYR A 316 -2.31 -20.07 -7.97
C TYR A 316 -3.83 -20.13 -7.87
N ALA A 317 -4.31 -20.44 -6.67
CA ALA A 317 -5.69 -20.25 -6.25
C ALA A 317 -5.70 -19.53 -4.92
N ARG A 318 -6.61 -18.58 -4.73
CA ARG A 318 -6.78 -17.85 -3.47
C ARG A 318 -8.24 -17.70 -3.10
N GLY A 319 -8.50 -17.56 -1.81
CA GLY A 319 -9.79 -17.21 -1.27
C GLY A 319 -9.62 -16.46 0.04
N GLY A 320 -10.58 -15.60 0.35
CA GLY A 320 -10.59 -14.82 1.58
C GLY A 320 -12.01 -14.57 2.05
N TYR A 321 -12.16 -14.51 3.37
CA TYR A 321 -13.36 -14.09 4.06
C TYR A 321 -13.01 -13.01 5.07
N TYR A 322 -13.84 -12.00 5.14
CA TYR A 322 -13.76 -10.92 6.11
C TYR A 322 -15.15 -10.61 6.64
N ASP A 323 -15.27 -10.47 7.95
CA ASP A 323 -16.44 -9.90 8.62
C ASP A 323 -16.04 -8.79 9.58
N ASN A 324 -16.86 -7.78 9.69
CA ASN A 324 -16.72 -6.67 10.64
C ASN A 324 -18.08 -6.28 11.18
N LYS A 325 -18.33 -6.52 12.45
CA LYS A 325 -19.55 -6.09 13.14
C LYS A 325 -19.27 -4.90 14.05
N THR A 326 -19.77 -3.74 13.65
CA THR A 326 -19.72 -2.51 14.43
C THR A 326 -20.74 -2.60 15.57
N ARG A 327 -20.28 -2.46 16.81
CA ARG A 327 -21.11 -2.47 18.03
C ARG A 327 -21.52 -1.05 18.39
N ARG A 328 -22.75 -0.68 18.06
CA ARG A 328 -23.29 0.65 18.30
C ARG A 328 -23.91 0.75 19.70
N PRO A 329 -23.82 1.92 20.39
CA PRO A 329 -24.44 2.12 21.69
C PRO A 329 -25.96 1.90 21.66
N TYR A 330 -26.44 1.12 22.61
CA TYR A 330 -27.86 0.74 22.71
C TYR A 330 -28.79 1.94 22.90
N GLU A 331 -28.33 2.98 23.60
CA GLU A 331 -29.08 4.19 23.88
C GLU A 331 -29.33 5.05 22.63
N ALA A 332 -28.38 5.08 21.73
CA ALA A 332 -28.40 5.97 20.57
C ALA A 332 -28.82 5.30 19.26
N TYR A 333 -28.83 3.96 19.19
CA TYR A 333 -29.08 3.21 17.97
C TYR A 333 -29.98 2.00 18.22
N ASP A 334 -30.56 1.45 17.13
CA ASP A 334 -31.43 0.28 17.15
C ASP A 334 -30.79 -0.95 16.46
N TYR A 335 -29.66 -0.78 15.79
CA TYR A 335 -28.99 -1.83 15.04
C TYR A 335 -27.47 -1.65 14.99
N ASN A 336 -26.78 -2.77 14.87
CA ASN A 336 -25.37 -2.86 14.52
C ASN A 336 -25.22 -2.95 13.00
N ILE A 337 -24.05 -2.62 12.48
CA ILE A 337 -23.71 -2.80 11.06
C ILE A 337 -22.77 -4.00 10.95
N LEU A 338 -23.09 -4.93 10.06
CA LEU A 338 -22.24 -6.05 9.68
C LEU A 338 -21.80 -5.87 8.24
N HIS A 339 -20.48 -5.80 8.04
CA HIS A 339 -19.86 -5.88 6.73
C HIS A 339 -19.26 -7.27 6.54
N GLU A 340 -19.53 -7.87 5.41
CA GLU A 340 -18.96 -9.16 5.04
C GLU A 340 -18.37 -9.07 3.63
N THR A 341 -17.23 -9.72 3.45
CA THR A 341 -16.62 -9.86 2.13
C THR A 341 -16.17 -11.29 1.90
N PHE A 342 -16.47 -11.81 0.74
CA PHE A 342 -15.96 -13.07 0.24
C PHE A 342 -15.25 -12.83 -1.10
N ASN A 343 -13.96 -13.14 -1.17
CA ASN A 343 -13.20 -13.00 -2.39
C ASN A 343 -12.54 -14.32 -2.78
N TYR A 344 -12.37 -14.55 -4.08
CA TYR A 344 -11.68 -15.72 -4.60
C TYR A 344 -11.06 -15.42 -5.96
N GLY A 345 -10.07 -16.19 -6.32
CA GLY A 345 -9.41 -16.04 -7.62
C GLY A 345 -8.48 -17.18 -7.94
N ILE A 346 -8.28 -17.35 -9.22
CA ILE A 346 -7.31 -18.29 -9.80
C ILE A 346 -6.47 -17.54 -10.82
N GLY A 347 -5.25 -17.98 -11.01
CA GLY A 347 -4.41 -17.43 -12.07
C GLY A 347 -3.29 -18.37 -12.46
N ALA A 348 -2.70 -18.07 -13.60
CA ALA A 348 -1.57 -18.78 -14.16
C ALA A 348 -0.52 -17.81 -14.67
N GLN A 349 0.73 -18.21 -14.58
CA GLN A 349 1.86 -17.51 -15.21
C GLN A 349 2.63 -18.49 -16.08
N TYR A 350 2.83 -18.12 -17.33
CA TYR A 350 3.68 -18.84 -18.25
C TYR A 350 4.95 -18.04 -18.58
N MET A 351 6.10 -18.55 -18.19
CA MET A 351 7.42 -17.99 -18.45
C MET A 351 7.92 -18.46 -19.83
N ILE A 352 7.91 -17.58 -20.81
CA ILE A 352 8.42 -17.87 -22.15
C ILE A 352 9.94 -18.05 -22.08
N ASN A 353 10.62 -17.06 -21.46
CA ASN A 353 12.04 -17.07 -21.13
C ASN A 353 12.32 -16.06 -20.01
N LYS A 354 13.58 -15.92 -19.59
CA LYS A 354 13.98 -15.00 -18.52
C LYS A 354 13.61 -13.55 -18.83
N GLY A 355 12.50 -13.10 -18.26
CA GLY A 355 11.97 -11.73 -18.36
C GLY A 355 10.87 -11.52 -19.38
N ASN A 356 10.43 -12.58 -20.09
CA ASN A 356 9.26 -12.59 -20.96
C ASN A 356 8.25 -13.60 -20.42
N TYR A 357 7.06 -13.13 -20.06
CA TYR A 357 6.02 -13.98 -19.46
C TYR A 357 4.62 -13.43 -19.73
N ILE A 358 3.65 -14.31 -19.61
CA ILE A 358 2.22 -14.01 -19.70
C ILE A 358 1.57 -14.44 -18.40
N THR A 359 0.68 -13.60 -17.88
CA THR A 359 -0.21 -13.93 -16.74
C THR A 359 -1.65 -13.88 -17.19
N ALA A 360 -2.46 -14.81 -16.68
CA ALA A 360 -3.90 -14.80 -16.83
C ALA A 360 -4.53 -14.98 -15.45
N ASP A 361 -5.50 -14.16 -15.11
CA ASP A 361 -6.12 -14.10 -13.79
C ASP A 361 -7.64 -13.96 -13.92
N CYS A 362 -8.36 -14.72 -13.10
CA CYS A 362 -9.78 -14.54 -12.84
C CYS A 362 -9.98 -14.29 -11.35
N TYR A 363 -10.63 -13.20 -11.01
CA TYR A 363 -10.81 -12.75 -9.63
C TYR A 363 -12.21 -12.21 -9.40
N ALA A 364 -12.80 -12.53 -8.24
CA ALA A 364 -14.09 -12.01 -7.81
C ALA A 364 -13.99 -11.45 -6.38
N ASP A 365 -14.72 -10.37 -6.11
CA ASP A 365 -14.86 -9.74 -4.80
C ASP A 365 -16.35 -9.44 -4.55
N HIS A 366 -16.91 -10.03 -3.49
CA HIS A 366 -18.32 -9.91 -3.11
C HIS A 366 -18.39 -9.28 -1.75
N PHE A 367 -19.03 -8.13 -1.68
CA PHE A 367 -19.23 -7.38 -0.44
C PHE A 367 -20.72 -7.30 -0.10
N SER A 368 -21.07 -7.40 1.18
CA SER A 368 -22.38 -7.12 1.71
C SER A 368 -22.32 -6.27 2.98
N SER A 369 -23.32 -5.39 3.14
CA SER A 369 -23.57 -4.61 4.34
C SER A 369 -24.97 -4.90 4.85
N SER A 370 -25.08 -5.31 6.11
CA SER A 370 -26.34 -5.70 6.80
C SER A 370 -26.58 -4.85 8.03
N TYR A 371 -27.84 -4.58 8.34
CA TYR A 371 -28.26 -4.09 9.64
C TYR A 371 -28.69 -5.26 10.51
N CYS A 372 -28.06 -5.41 11.70
CA CYS A 372 -28.40 -6.42 12.71
C CYS A 372 -29.16 -5.72 13.82
N PHE A 373 -30.48 -5.80 13.82
CA PHE A 373 -31.34 -5.09 14.76
C PHE A 373 -31.24 -5.70 16.14
N PHE A 374 -31.06 -4.88 17.20
CA PHE A 374 -31.15 -5.27 18.58
C PHE A 374 -32.37 -4.60 19.30
N LYS A 375 -33.05 -3.67 18.60
CA LYS A 375 -34.35 -3.10 18.91
C LYS A 375 -35.25 -3.12 17.68
N ASP A 376 -36.55 -3.08 17.87
CA ASP A 376 -37.50 -2.84 16.79
C ASP A 376 -37.28 -1.45 16.20
N ASN A 377 -37.17 -1.37 14.89
CA ASN A 377 -36.95 -0.13 14.16
C ASN A 377 -38.04 0.08 13.11
N LYS A 378 -38.87 1.10 13.30
CA LYS A 378 -39.97 1.45 12.38
C LYS A 378 -39.47 2.00 11.04
N THR A 379 -38.33 2.68 11.05
CA THR A 379 -37.77 3.33 9.84
C THR A 379 -37.42 2.31 8.75
N TYR A 380 -36.82 1.19 9.18
CA TYR A 380 -36.41 0.12 8.26
C TYR A 380 -37.30 -1.13 8.36
N ASN A 381 -38.40 -1.06 9.10
CA ASN A 381 -39.30 -2.19 9.37
C ASN A 381 -38.55 -3.43 9.91
N GLY A 382 -37.54 -3.18 10.74
CA GLY A 382 -36.70 -4.23 11.32
C GLY A 382 -37.19 -4.66 12.68
N LYS A 383 -37.09 -5.95 12.98
CA LYS A 383 -37.44 -6.55 14.28
C LYS A 383 -36.17 -6.85 15.07
N ALA A 384 -36.25 -6.75 16.42
CA ALA A 384 -35.16 -7.14 17.29
C ALA A 384 -34.73 -8.60 16.98
N GLY A 385 -33.44 -8.84 16.81
CA GLY A 385 -32.84 -10.13 16.40
C GLY A 385 -32.79 -10.38 14.89
N GLU A 386 -33.40 -9.54 14.08
CA GLU A 386 -33.40 -9.68 12.61
C GLU A 386 -32.10 -9.11 12.00
N GLU A 387 -31.63 -9.76 10.94
CA GLU A 387 -30.57 -9.25 10.05
C GLU A 387 -31.19 -8.93 8.68
N GLN A 388 -30.98 -7.69 8.22
CA GLN A 388 -31.42 -7.25 6.90
C GLN A 388 -30.22 -6.81 6.06
N VAL A 389 -30.01 -7.46 4.93
CA VAL A 389 -28.99 -7.05 3.95
C VAL A 389 -29.43 -5.75 3.27
N ARG A 390 -28.63 -4.71 3.45
CA ARG A 390 -28.91 -3.36 2.92
C ARG A 390 -28.23 -3.09 1.59
N LYS A 391 -27.03 -3.62 1.39
CA LYS A 391 -26.23 -3.40 0.19
C LYS A 391 -25.47 -4.67 -0.16
N ARG A 392 -25.39 -5.01 -1.44
CA ARG A 392 -24.51 -6.03 -1.99
C ARG A 392 -23.83 -5.51 -3.24
N THR A 393 -22.51 -5.61 -3.27
CA THR A 393 -21.74 -5.40 -4.50
C THR A 393 -21.03 -6.69 -4.89
N ARG A 394 -20.97 -6.96 -6.19
CA ARG A 394 -20.17 -8.06 -6.74
C ARG A 394 -19.33 -7.51 -7.87
N ASN A 395 -18.09 -7.83 -7.83
CA ASN A 395 -17.14 -7.48 -8.87
C ASN A 395 -16.48 -8.74 -9.40
N HIS A 396 -16.41 -8.88 -10.71
CA HIS A 396 -15.73 -9.97 -11.40
C HIS A 396 -14.71 -9.37 -12.35
N ASN A 397 -13.48 -9.83 -12.29
CA ASN A 397 -12.37 -9.34 -13.12
C ASN A 397 -11.68 -10.52 -13.80
N LEU A 398 -11.56 -10.45 -15.12
CA LEU A 398 -10.73 -11.33 -15.93
C LEU A 398 -9.62 -10.48 -16.56
N SER A 399 -8.36 -10.86 -16.37
CA SER A 399 -7.23 -10.12 -16.94
C SER A 399 -6.20 -11.04 -17.58
N ILE A 400 -5.64 -10.59 -18.70
CA ILE A 400 -4.48 -11.22 -19.34
C ILE A 400 -3.43 -10.14 -19.56
N LYS A 401 -2.20 -10.39 -19.16
CA LYS A 401 -1.08 -9.46 -19.29
C LYS A 401 0.17 -10.18 -19.78
N GLY A 402 0.82 -9.62 -20.79
CA GLY A 402 2.11 -10.06 -21.28
C GLY A 402 3.19 -9.02 -21.01
N ILE A 403 4.38 -9.46 -20.65
CA ILE A 403 5.59 -8.64 -20.50
C ILE A 403 6.65 -9.21 -21.41
N PHE A 404 7.22 -8.34 -22.27
CA PHE A 404 8.15 -8.70 -23.32
C PHE A 404 9.35 -7.76 -23.36
N LYS A 405 10.54 -8.31 -23.25
CA LYS A 405 11.79 -7.59 -23.50
C LYS A 405 12.12 -7.67 -24.99
N LEU A 406 12.12 -6.54 -25.67
CA LEU A 406 12.44 -6.43 -27.08
C LEU A 406 13.86 -5.84 -27.20
N GLY A 407 14.84 -6.71 -27.40
CA GLY A 407 16.25 -6.35 -27.33
C GLY A 407 16.68 -5.84 -25.94
N ASN A 408 17.62 -4.88 -25.91
CA ASN A 408 18.14 -4.32 -24.66
C ASN A 408 17.53 -2.97 -24.28
N ARG A 409 16.66 -2.42 -25.13
CA ARG A 409 16.15 -1.04 -24.98
C ARG A 409 14.69 -0.97 -24.58
N HIS A 410 13.86 -1.93 -24.99
CA HIS A 410 12.41 -1.89 -24.78
C HIS A 410 11.95 -2.97 -23.84
N LYS A 411 10.99 -2.64 -23.00
CA LYS A 411 10.26 -3.58 -22.15
C LYS A 411 8.76 -3.26 -22.25
N LEU A 412 8.12 -4.00 -23.13
CA LEU A 412 6.72 -3.82 -23.48
C LEU A 412 5.81 -4.60 -22.50
N SER A 413 4.82 -3.93 -21.95
CA SER A 413 3.71 -4.51 -21.18
C SER A 413 2.43 -4.29 -21.98
N VAL A 414 1.70 -5.35 -22.28
CA VAL A 414 0.41 -5.31 -22.97
C VAL A 414 -0.59 -6.15 -22.22
N GLY A 415 -1.85 -5.77 -22.27
CA GLY A 415 -2.86 -6.59 -21.62
C GLY A 415 -4.30 -6.15 -21.92
N THR A 416 -5.21 -7.00 -21.47
CA THR A 416 -6.65 -6.78 -21.53
C THR A 416 -7.29 -7.11 -20.18
N GLU A 417 -8.35 -6.39 -19.85
CA GLU A 417 -9.17 -6.64 -18.68
C GLU A 417 -10.65 -6.57 -19.06
N TYR A 418 -11.43 -7.49 -18.50
CA TYR A 418 -12.88 -7.48 -18.54
C TYR A 418 -13.41 -7.48 -17.12
N ILE A 419 -14.18 -6.44 -16.78
CA ILE A 419 -14.69 -6.20 -15.43
C ILE A 419 -16.21 -6.14 -15.50
N VAL A 420 -16.89 -6.78 -14.55
CA VAL A 420 -18.34 -6.68 -14.37
C VAL A 420 -18.60 -6.25 -12.93
N ASP A 421 -19.30 -5.14 -12.79
CA ASP A 421 -19.78 -4.58 -11.53
C ASP A 421 -21.26 -4.81 -11.38
N VAL A 422 -21.70 -5.30 -10.21
CA VAL A 422 -23.13 -5.52 -9.90
C VAL A 422 -23.45 -4.90 -8.56
N LEU A 423 -24.50 -4.11 -8.49
CA LEU A 423 -25.02 -3.46 -7.28
C LEU A 423 -26.48 -3.88 -7.02
N LYS A 424 -26.76 -4.25 -5.76
CA LYS A 424 -28.10 -4.29 -5.17
C LYS A 424 -28.06 -3.46 -3.90
N SER A 425 -28.95 -2.51 -3.74
CA SER A 425 -28.97 -1.62 -2.59
C SER A 425 -30.40 -1.26 -2.20
N GLN A 426 -30.82 -1.71 -1.02
CA GLN A 426 -32.08 -1.27 -0.44
C GLN A 426 -31.99 0.17 0.06
N THR A 427 -30.81 0.63 0.46
CA THR A 427 -30.57 2.01 0.89
C THR A 427 -30.76 2.96 -0.25
N ASP A 428 -30.25 2.63 -1.44
CA ASP A 428 -30.34 3.45 -2.65
C ASP A 428 -31.57 3.12 -3.50
N ASN A 429 -32.47 2.22 -3.00
CA ASN A 429 -33.64 1.71 -3.72
C ASN A 429 -33.30 1.10 -5.09
N ILE A 430 -32.19 0.37 -5.17
CA ILE A 430 -31.71 -0.31 -6.36
C ILE A 430 -31.97 -1.81 -6.23
N ALA A 431 -32.90 -2.35 -7.05
CA ALA A 431 -33.23 -3.77 -7.04
C ALA A 431 -32.05 -4.63 -7.56
N LYS A 432 -31.47 -4.24 -8.69
CA LYS A 432 -30.24 -4.78 -9.27
C LYS A 432 -29.84 -3.92 -10.48
N GLU A 433 -28.62 -3.43 -10.46
CA GLU A 433 -27.99 -2.78 -11.61
C GLU A 433 -26.61 -3.39 -11.84
N ASP A 434 -26.18 -3.45 -13.09
CA ASP A 434 -24.86 -3.94 -13.48
C ASP A 434 -24.29 -3.16 -14.66
N ALA A 435 -22.98 -3.21 -14.79
CA ALA A 435 -22.26 -2.64 -15.93
C ALA A 435 -20.97 -3.41 -16.17
N TYR A 436 -20.53 -3.45 -17.43
CA TYR A 436 -19.24 -4.04 -17.77
C TYR A 436 -18.26 -3.02 -18.35
N THR A 437 -17.00 -3.32 -18.16
CA THR A 437 -15.86 -2.56 -18.70
C THR A 437 -14.91 -3.51 -19.43
N LEU A 438 -14.59 -3.20 -20.68
CA LEU A 438 -13.50 -3.84 -21.41
C LEU A 438 -12.33 -2.84 -21.56
N ALA A 439 -11.14 -3.27 -21.22
CA ALA A 439 -9.95 -2.43 -21.32
C ALA A 439 -8.82 -3.13 -22.07
N LEU A 440 -8.11 -2.35 -22.90
CA LEU A 440 -6.87 -2.74 -23.56
C LEU A 440 -5.79 -1.75 -23.14
N PHE A 441 -4.61 -2.22 -22.78
CA PHE A 441 -3.50 -1.34 -22.44
C PHE A 441 -2.19 -1.80 -23.05
N ALA A 442 -1.35 -0.82 -23.37
CA ALA A 442 0.02 -1.03 -23.81
C ALA A 442 0.91 0.02 -23.17
N GLN A 443 2.10 -0.39 -22.71
CA GLN A 443 3.08 0.49 -22.12
C GLN A 443 4.47 0.00 -22.48
N ASP A 444 5.35 0.89 -22.96
CA ASP A 444 6.73 0.61 -23.25
C ASP A 444 7.67 1.41 -22.35
N GLU A 445 8.59 0.72 -21.71
CA GLU A 445 9.71 1.28 -20.97
C GLU A 445 10.93 1.28 -21.89
N ILE A 446 11.42 2.46 -22.25
CA ILE A 446 12.42 2.69 -23.28
C ILE A 446 13.72 3.18 -22.65
N LYS A 447 14.81 2.47 -22.83
CA LYS A 447 16.16 2.96 -22.49
C LYS A 447 16.70 3.80 -23.66
N LEU A 448 16.54 5.11 -23.59
CA LEU A 448 17.00 6.04 -24.60
C LEU A 448 18.54 6.14 -24.59
N LEU A 449 19.12 6.34 -23.40
CA LEU A 449 20.55 6.40 -23.15
C LEU A 449 20.88 5.58 -21.88
N ARG A 450 22.16 5.45 -21.53
CA ARG A 450 22.60 4.74 -20.33
C ARG A 450 21.98 5.30 -19.04
N ASN A 451 21.73 6.59 -19.01
CA ASN A 451 21.21 7.35 -17.85
C ASN A 451 19.88 8.07 -18.15
N LEU A 452 19.24 7.80 -19.29
CA LEU A 452 17.97 8.39 -19.68
C LEU A 452 17.00 7.29 -20.09
N GLN A 453 15.84 7.26 -19.41
CA GLN A 453 14.77 6.32 -19.66
C GLN A 453 13.44 7.08 -19.87
N ALA A 454 12.61 6.54 -20.73
CA ALA A 454 11.24 7.02 -20.95
C ALA A 454 10.26 5.88 -20.71
N LEU A 455 9.05 6.25 -20.33
CA LEU A 455 7.89 5.37 -20.25
C LEU A 455 6.77 6.03 -21.04
N ILE A 456 6.14 5.29 -21.93
CA ILE A 456 5.01 5.74 -22.71
C ILE A 456 3.94 4.66 -22.62
N GLY A 457 2.74 5.03 -22.24
CA GLY A 457 1.64 4.09 -22.09
C GLY A 457 0.31 4.70 -22.50
N VAL A 458 -0.62 3.83 -22.86
CA VAL A 458 -2.00 4.17 -23.14
C VAL A 458 -2.90 3.02 -22.72
N ARG A 459 -4.05 3.36 -22.14
CA ARG A 459 -5.15 2.43 -21.92
C ARG A 459 -6.37 2.94 -22.66
N TYR A 460 -6.96 2.07 -23.45
CA TYR A 460 -8.24 2.26 -24.10
C TYR A 460 -9.29 1.46 -23.31
N ILE A 461 -10.44 2.08 -23.04
CA ILE A 461 -11.50 1.53 -22.23
C ILE A 461 -12.82 1.73 -22.96
N TYR A 462 -13.57 0.65 -23.05
CA TYR A 462 -14.97 0.67 -23.40
C TYR A 462 -15.79 0.32 -22.16
N HIS A 463 -16.64 1.23 -21.71
CA HIS A 463 -17.60 1.02 -20.64
C HIS A 463 -19.01 1.01 -21.20
N GLU A 464 -19.86 0.12 -20.73
CA GLU A 464 -21.22 -0.07 -21.22
C GLU A 464 -22.02 1.24 -21.30
N ASN A 465 -21.99 2.06 -20.25
CA ASN A 465 -22.72 3.31 -20.16
C ASN A 465 -21.96 4.49 -20.79
N PHE A 466 -20.64 4.57 -20.58
CA PHE A 466 -19.84 5.76 -20.92
C PHE A 466 -19.03 5.61 -22.21
N LYS A 467 -19.15 4.46 -22.88
CA LYS A 467 -18.49 4.17 -24.18
C LYS A 467 -16.96 4.26 -24.10
N ASN A 468 -16.34 5.03 -24.97
CA ASN A 468 -14.91 5.00 -25.23
C ASN A 468 -14.13 6.06 -24.44
N HIS A 469 -13.05 5.65 -23.79
CA HIS A 469 -12.11 6.55 -23.14
C HIS A 469 -10.67 6.08 -23.37
N ALA A 470 -9.75 7.05 -23.45
CA ALA A 470 -8.32 6.77 -23.54
C ALA A 470 -7.56 7.56 -22.48
N THR A 471 -6.64 6.90 -21.77
CA THR A 471 -5.80 7.50 -20.74
C THR A 471 -4.33 7.31 -21.10
N PRO A 472 -3.67 8.32 -21.68
CA PRO A 472 -2.23 8.30 -21.91
C PRO A 472 -1.45 8.55 -20.62
N ASN A 473 -0.23 8.01 -20.57
CA ASN A 473 0.79 8.37 -19.58
C ASN A 473 2.17 8.44 -20.23
N VAL A 474 2.97 9.39 -19.77
CA VAL A 474 4.35 9.57 -20.22
C VAL A 474 5.19 9.91 -18.99
N ALA A 475 6.34 9.26 -18.86
CA ALA A 475 7.33 9.64 -17.86
C ALA A 475 8.74 9.62 -18.45
N LEU A 476 9.57 10.53 -17.95
CA LEU A 476 10.99 10.64 -18.31
C LEU A 476 11.82 10.62 -17.04
N MET A 477 12.87 9.81 -17.00
CA MET A 477 13.83 9.73 -15.91
C MET A 477 15.25 9.95 -16.41
N TYR A 478 15.92 10.93 -15.80
CA TYR A 478 17.35 11.21 -16.02
C TYR A 478 18.13 10.92 -14.73
N LYS A 479 19.13 10.04 -14.82
CA LYS A 479 19.90 9.51 -13.68
C LYS A 479 21.38 9.82 -13.78
N PRO A 480 21.84 11.06 -13.51
CA PRO A 480 23.25 11.41 -13.44
C PRO A 480 23.85 11.03 -12.09
N GLY A 481 24.58 9.90 -12.03
CA GLY A 481 25.28 9.48 -10.82
C GLY A 481 24.35 9.11 -9.66
N LYS A 482 24.36 9.92 -8.60
CA LYS A 482 23.56 9.71 -7.37
C LYS A 482 22.21 10.43 -7.38
N PHE A 483 21.93 11.21 -8.42
CA PHE A 483 20.68 11.93 -8.58
C PHE A 483 19.73 11.19 -9.51
N ASN A 484 18.44 11.25 -9.22
CA ASN A 484 17.35 10.83 -10.09
C ASN A 484 16.41 12.02 -10.28
N PHE A 485 16.25 12.48 -11.51
CA PHE A 485 15.25 13.49 -11.87
C PHE A 485 14.17 12.81 -12.69
N ARG A 486 12.91 13.07 -12.35
CA ARG A 486 11.76 12.49 -13.06
C ARG A 486 10.76 13.58 -13.39
N ALA A 487 10.16 13.48 -14.57
CA ALA A 487 9.03 14.28 -15.00
C ALA A 487 7.96 13.33 -15.51
N SER A 488 6.70 13.52 -15.14
CA SER A 488 5.61 12.69 -15.63
C SER A 488 4.33 13.48 -15.89
N TYR A 489 3.60 13.00 -16.88
CA TYR A 489 2.22 13.37 -17.19
C TYR A 489 1.39 12.11 -17.23
N ALA A 490 0.20 12.14 -16.63
CA ALA A 490 -0.78 11.07 -16.71
C ALA A 490 -2.19 11.65 -16.75
N ALA A 491 -2.99 11.15 -17.69
CA ALA A 491 -4.44 11.38 -17.67
C ALA A 491 -5.11 10.27 -16.86
N GLY A 492 -6.15 10.63 -16.13
CA GLY A 492 -6.99 9.71 -15.40
C GLY A 492 -8.46 10.00 -15.59
N PHE A 493 -9.30 9.08 -15.16
CA PHE A 493 -10.74 9.25 -15.15
C PHE A 493 -11.38 8.42 -14.03
N ARG A 494 -12.57 8.86 -13.61
CA ARG A 494 -13.46 8.11 -12.73
C ARG A 494 -14.81 7.96 -13.40
N THR A 495 -15.26 6.71 -13.55
CA THR A 495 -16.63 6.46 -14.03
C THR A 495 -17.60 6.70 -12.88
N PRO A 496 -18.78 7.28 -13.14
CA PRO A 496 -19.86 7.29 -12.18
C PRO A 496 -20.16 5.88 -11.68
N THR A 497 -20.41 5.74 -10.40
CA THR A 497 -20.81 4.47 -9.77
C THR A 497 -22.27 4.14 -10.12
N LEU A 498 -22.65 2.86 -10.01
CA LEU A 498 -24.05 2.45 -10.19
C LEU A 498 -24.99 3.16 -9.20
N SER A 499 -24.51 3.49 -7.99
CA SER A 499 -25.29 4.29 -7.04
C SER A 499 -25.49 5.73 -7.52
N GLU A 500 -24.45 6.38 -8.06
CA GLU A 500 -24.57 7.75 -8.60
C GLU A 500 -25.51 7.84 -9.79
N LEU A 501 -25.63 6.75 -10.56
CA LEU A 501 -26.55 6.70 -11.73
C LEU A 501 -27.99 6.41 -11.35
N TYR A 502 -28.23 5.45 -10.45
CA TYR A 502 -29.55 4.83 -10.27
C TYR A 502 -30.17 5.02 -8.88
N ALA A 503 -29.45 5.63 -7.91
CA ALA A 503 -29.96 5.77 -6.56
C ALA A 503 -31.25 6.62 -6.49
N THR A 504 -32.13 6.22 -5.58
CA THR A 504 -33.26 7.01 -5.11
C THR A 504 -33.33 6.87 -3.60
N ASP A 505 -32.55 7.69 -2.86
CA ASP A 505 -32.43 7.63 -1.41
C ASP A 505 -33.23 8.72 -0.72
N ILE A 506 -33.93 8.37 0.36
CA ILE A 506 -34.71 9.30 1.18
C ILE A 506 -34.10 9.42 2.56
N ALA A 507 -33.46 10.55 2.85
CA ALA A 507 -32.99 10.91 4.17
C ALA A 507 -34.16 11.38 5.04
N LYS A 508 -34.83 10.44 5.73
CA LYS A 508 -36.07 10.69 6.49
C LYS A 508 -35.92 11.78 7.56
N LYS A 509 -34.75 11.95 8.18
CA LYS A 509 -34.51 12.97 9.21
C LYS A 509 -34.74 14.39 8.68
N ASN A 510 -34.33 14.66 7.44
CA ASN A 510 -34.37 15.99 6.82
C ASN A 510 -35.47 16.08 5.75
N ASP A 511 -36.20 14.98 5.52
CA ASP A 511 -37.17 14.85 4.43
C ASP A 511 -36.53 15.27 3.08
N ARG A 512 -35.35 14.71 2.80
CA ARG A 512 -34.56 14.99 1.61
C ARG A 512 -34.51 13.78 0.70
N LEU A 513 -34.93 13.97 -0.52
CA LEU A 513 -34.80 13.00 -1.61
C LEU A 513 -33.46 13.23 -2.33
N THR A 514 -32.68 12.18 -2.52
CA THR A 514 -31.48 12.18 -3.37
C THR A 514 -31.73 11.27 -4.56
N ILE A 515 -31.58 11.78 -5.76
CA ILE A 515 -31.76 11.02 -7.02
C ILE A 515 -30.44 10.91 -7.78
N GLY A 516 -30.20 9.76 -8.39
CA GLY A 516 -29.14 9.53 -9.34
C GLY A 516 -29.38 10.28 -10.66
N ASN A 517 -28.40 10.20 -11.55
CA ASN A 517 -28.50 10.86 -12.86
C ASN A 517 -27.85 9.98 -13.93
N LEU A 518 -28.64 9.55 -14.91
CA LEU A 518 -28.17 8.72 -16.02
C LEU A 518 -27.35 9.50 -17.06
N ASP A 519 -27.44 10.84 -17.04
CA ASP A 519 -26.70 11.73 -17.96
C ASP A 519 -25.30 12.10 -17.44
N LEU A 520 -24.88 11.55 -16.30
CA LEU A 520 -23.55 11.76 -15.75
C LEU A 520 -22.46 11.36 -16.74
N LYS A 521 -21.40 12.17 -16.76
CA LYS A 521 -20.19 11.93 -17.53
C LYS A 521 -19.06 11.46 -16.59
N PRO A 522 -18.10 10.68 -17.09
CA PRO A 522 -16.91 10.37 -16.31
C PRO A 522 -16.13 11.63 -15.96
N GLU A 523 -15.68 11.72 -14.73
CA GLU A 523 -14.73 12.73 -14.29
C GLU A 523 -13.38 12.50 -14.96
N LYS A 524 -12.65 13.56 -15.24
CA LYS A 524 -11.35 13.55 -15.93
C LYS A 524 -10.32 14.30 -15.13
N ASN A 525 -9.08 13.84 -15.18
CA ASN A 525 -7.99 14.61 -14.60
C ASN A 525 -6.76 14.66 -15.50
N ASN A 526 -5.97 15.72 -15.29
CA ASN A 526 -4.63 15.85 -15.79
C ASN A 526 -3.67 15.99 -14.60
N TYR A 527 -2.74 15.07 -14.50
CA TYR A 527 -1.74 15.03 -13.46
C TYR A 527 -0.34 15.27 -14.02
N PHE A 528 0.38 16.21 -13.43
CA PHE A 528 1.78 16.50 -13.73
C PHE A 528 2.62 16.33 -12.49
N SER A 529 3.81 15.74 -12.61
CA SER A 529 4.74 15.71 -11.48
C SER A 529 6.19 15.90 -11.93
N LEU A 530 6.96 16.54 -11.04
CA LEU A 530 8.40 16.68 -11.13
C LEU A 530 9.01 16.18 -9.84
N SER A 531 9.99 15.29 -9.93
CA SER A 531 10.69 14.81 -8.74
C SER A 531 12.20 14.84 -8.89
N ALA A 532 12.86 15.12 -7.77
CA ALA A 532 14.30 15.03 -7.63
C ALA A 532 14.59 14.14 -6.41
N GLU A 533 15.50 13.18 -6.57
CA GLU A 533 15.91 12.27 -5.52
C GLU A 533 17.45 12.23 -5.50
N TYR A 534 18.02 12.35 -4.30
CA TYR A 534 19.44 12.11 -4.05
C TYR A 534 19.60 10.87 -3.20
N VAL A 535 20.47 9.96 -3.66
CA VAL A 535 20.66 8.65 -3.02
C VAL A 535 22.12 8.47 -2.64
N HIS A 536 22.36 8.33 -1.35
CA HIS A 536 23.67 8.01 -0.77
C HIS A 536 23.55 6.74 0.08
N GLU A 537 24.67 6.07 0.37
CA GLU A 537 24.70 4.81 1.14
C GLU A 537 24.04 4.93 2.53
N ARG A 538 24.13 6.10 3.17
CA ARG A 538 23.63 6.35 4.52
C ARG A 538 22.40 7.25 4.58
N PHE A 539 22.08 7.95 3.52
CA PHE A 539 20.90 8.83 3.50
C PHE A 539 20.32 8.97 2.10
N SER A 540 19.03 9.23 2.05
CA SER A 540 18.32 9.60 0.84
C SER A 540 17.35 10.72 1.11
N VAL A 541 17.18 11.59 0.12
CA VAL A 541 16.18 12.67 0.14
C VAL A 541 15.46 12.67 -1.18
N SER A 542 14.13 12.74 -1.13
CA SER A 542 13.28 12.84 -2.32
C SER A 542 12.32 14.02 -2.16
N VAL A 543 12.17 14.77 -3.22
CA VAL A 543 11.21 15.88 -3.34
C VAL A 543 10.36 15.61 -4.58
N ASN A 544 9.04 15.64 -4.43
CA ASN A 544 8.10 15.49 -5.53
C ASN A 544 7.08 16.63 -5.50
N ALA A 545 7.11 17.49 -6.51
CA ALA A 545 6.11 18.53 -6.73
C ALA A 545 5.08 18.03 -7.75
N PHE A 546 3.80 18.33 -7.54
CA PHE A 546 2.74 17.87 -8.42
C PHE A 546 1.61 18.89 -8.58
N TYR A 547 0.88 18.73 -9.67
CA TYR A 547 -0.34 19.45 -9.98
C TYR A 547 -1.37 18.47 -10.55
N ASN A 548 -2.56 18.45 -9.97
CA ASN A 548 -3.69 17.61 -10.37
C ASN A 548 -4.92 18.50 -10.59
N ASN A 549 -5.44 18.50 -11.81
CA ASN A 549 -6.66 19.21 -12.18
C ASN A 549 -7.76 18.19 -12.52
N ILE A 550 -8.82 18.15 -11.73
CA ILE A 550 -9.94 17.24 -11.86
C ILE A 550 -11.16 18.04 -12.32
N ARG A 551 -11.77 17.62 -13.40
CA ARG A 551 -12.94 18.27 -14.04
C ARG A 551 -14.11 17.32 -14.13
N ASP A 552 -15.29 17.89 -14.30
CA ASP A 552 -16.55 17.15 -14.40
C ASP A 552 -16.81 16.32 -13.12
N MET A 553 -16.36 16.80 -11.94
CA MET A 553 -16.54 16.10 -10.68
C MET A 553 -18.03 15.95 -10.36
N ILE A 554 -18.38 14.79 -9.84
CA ILE A 554 -19.75 14.45 -9.48
C ILE A 554 -20.00 14.88 -8.03
N ASP A 555 -20.92 15.83 -7.85
CA ASP A 555 -21.38 16.26 -6.53
C ASP A 555 -22.92 16.40 -6.54
N TYR A 556 -23.48 16.79 -5.41
CA TYR A 556 -24.90 17.01 -5.24
C TYR A 556 -25.31 18.41 -5.71
N ASN A 557 -26.21 18.45 -6.66
CA ASN A 557 -26.92 19.65 -7.07
C ASN A 557 -28.30 19.70 -6.41
N THR A 558 -28.63 20.76 -5.68
CA THR A 558 -29.96 20.96 -5.09
C THR A 558 -30.90 21.52 -6.14
N ILE A 559 -31.80 20.68 -6.65
CA ILE A 559 -32.70 21.04 -7.78
C ILE A 559 -34.05 21.63 -7.32
N ALA A 560 -34.45 21.33 -6.06
CA ALA A 560 -35.68 21.91 -5.51
C ALA A 560 -35.60 21.99 -3.98
N THR A 561 -36.25 23.02 -3.40
CA THR A 561 -36.36 23.21 -1.94
C THR A 561 -37.75 23.81 -1.59
N GLY A 562 -38.17 23.60 -0.32
CA GLY A 562 -39.41 24.18 0.23
C GLY A 562 -40.67 23.73 -0.50
N ASP A 563 -41.62 24.66 -0.70
CA ASP A 563 -42.93 24.39 -1.30
C ASP A 563 -42.83 23.79 -2.70
N LYS A 564 -41.89 24.29 -3.52
CA LYS A 564 -41.66 23.76 -4.87
C LYS A 564 -41.21 22.29 -4.85
N ALA A 565 -40.35 21.93 -3.92
CA ALA A 565 -39.89 20.55 -3.78
C ALA A 565 -41.03 19.66 -3.25
N MET A 566 -41.85 20.18 -2.33
CA MET A 566 -42.99 19.47 -1.78
C MET A 566 -44.07 19.21 -2.85
N GLU A 567 -44.41 20.22 -3.64
CA GLU A 567 -45.40 20.08 -4.72
C GLU A 567 -44.94 19.11 -5.83
N GLN A 568 -43.70 19.19 -6.26
CA GLN A 568 -43.20 18.42 -7.40
C GLN A 568 -42.74 17.01 -7.04
N TYR A 569 -42.18 16.82 -5.84
CA TYR A 569 -41.52 15.57 -5.46
C TYR A 569 -42.04 14.98 -4.13
N GLY A 570 -42.86 15.70 -3.36
CA GLY A 570 -43.35 15.27 -2.06
C GLY A 570 -42.31 15.30 -0.92
N HIS A 571 -41.24 16.07 -1.11
CA HIS A 571 -40.13 16.18 -0.13
C HIS A 571 -39.70 17.64 0.05
N LYS A 572 -39.11 17.98 1.22
CA LYS A 572 -38.69 19.35 1.54
C LYS A 572 -37.45 19.81 0.76
N GLU A 573 -36.59 18.88 0.38
CA GLU A 573 -35.37 19.13 -0.39
C GLU A 573 -35.16 17.98 -1.38
N VAL A 574 -34.76 18.31 -2.60
CA VAL A 574 -34.40 17.33 -3.62
C VAL A 574 -33.01 17.66 -4.15
N ARG A 575 -32.14 16.67 -4.10
CA ARG A 575 -30.79 16.74 -4.65
C ARG A 575 -30.63 15.71 -5.76
N GLN A 576 -29.91 16.09 -6.80
CA GLN A 576 -29.51 15.19 -7.88
C GLN A 576 -27.99 15.14 -7.99
N ARG A 577 -27.45 13.99 -8.40
CA ARG A 577 -26.03 13.89 -8.78
C ARG A 577 -25.82 14.60 -10.10
N ASP A 578 -24.77 15.43 -10.20
CA ASP A 578 -24.48 16.19 -11.40
C ASP A 578 -22.96 16.43 -11.54
N ASN A 579 -22.48 16.66 -12.77
CA ASN A 579 -21.08 17.03 -13.05
C ASN A 579 -20.93 18.56 -12.93
N ILE A 580 -20.85 19.06 -11.71
CA ILE A 580 -20.90 20.50 -11.40
C ILE A 580 -19.62 21.03 -10.74
N ALA A 581 -18.63 20.18 -10.48
CA ALA A 581 -17.48 20.59 -9.68
C ALA A 581 -16.16 20.44 -10.44
N GLU A 582 -15.22 21.35 -10.16
CA GLU A 582 -13.83 21.27 -10.57
C GLU A 582 -12.97 21.35 -9.33
N ALA A 583 -11.95 20.50 -9.22
CA ALA A 583 -10.97 20.57 -8.14
C ALA A 583 -9.55 20.70 -8.67
N LYS A 584 -8.78 21.58 -8.01
CA LYS A 584 -7.35 21.73 -8.23
C LYS A 584 -6.60 21.37 -6.98
N VAL A 585 -5.66 20.44 -7.13
CA VAL A 585 -4.76 20.02 -6.04
C VAL A 585 -3.33 20.15 -6.51
N HIS A 586 -2.54 20.93 -5.81
CA HIS A 586 -1.11 21.00 -6.05
C HIS A 586 -0.34 20.97 -4.74
N GLY A 587 0.85 20.45 -4.77
CA GLY A 587 1.60 20.28 -3.55
C GLY A 587 3.02 19.78 -3.75
N ILE A 588 3.68 19.63 -2.62
CA ILE A 588 5.05 19.12 -2.54
C ILE A 588 5.09 18.03 -1.47
N ASN A 589 5.61 16.88 -1.85
CA ASN A 589 5.93 15.79 -0.92
C ASN A 589 7.46 15.69 -0.79
N VAL A 590 7.94 15.74 0.44
CA VAL A 590 9.36 15.55 0.78
C VAL A 590 9.49 14.30 1.64
N SER A 591 10.47 13.46 1.36
CA SER A 591 10.85 12.36 2.24
C SER A 591 12.36 12.31 2.44
N ALA A 592 12.80 11.99 3.65
CA ALA A 592 14.19 11.85 3.99
C ALA A 592 14.40 10.63 4.90
N ASN A 593 15.49 9.91 4.66
CA ASN A 593 15.90 8.77 5.48
C ASN A 593 17.40 8.87 5.72
N ALA A 594 17.84 8.69 6.97
CA ALA A 594 19.26 8.75 7.33
C ALA A 594 19.63 7.69 8.36
N TYR A 595 20.72 6.99 8.11
CA TYR A 595 21.40 6.16 9.10
C TYR A 595 22.54 6.95 9.75
N LEU A 596 22.39 7.25 11.04
CA LEU A 596 23.33 8.09 11.79
C LEU A 596 24.49 7.29 12.38
N GLY A 597 24.48 5.97 12.26
CA GLY A 597 25.48 5.08 12.87
C GLY A 597 25.04 4.52 14.23
N ALA A 598 25.77 3.54 14.77
CA ALA A 598 25.52 2.90 16.07
C ALA A 598 24.06 2.42 16.29
N GLY A 599 23.36 2.05 15.21
CA GLY A 599 21.97 1.59 15.27
C GLY A 599 20.90 2.68 15.21
N PHE A 600 21.29 3.97 15.12
CA PHE A 600 20.36 5.08 15.03
C PHE A 600 19.92 5.33 13.58
N ASN A 601 18.60 5.37 13.37
CA ASN A 601 17.94 5.73 12.12
C ASN A 601 16.97 6.87 12.35
N LEU A 602 16.94 7.80 11.41
CA LEU A 602 15.98 8.89 11.38
C LEU A 602 15.31 8.89 10.01
N SER A 603 14.00 8.89 9.98
CA SER A 603 13.22 9.10 8.74
C SER A 603 12.12 10.09 8.98
N GLY A 604 11.70 10.76 7.93
CA GLY A 604 10.61 11.71 8.02
C GLY A 604 10.08 12.08 6.65
N GLY A 605 8.88 12.64 6.67
CA GLY A 605 8.21 13.14 5.49
C GLY A 605 7.47 14.43 5.81
N TYR A 606 7.30 15.24 4.78
CA TYR A 606 6.52 16.46 4.80
C TYR A 606 5.66 16.53 3.55
N THR A 607 4.39 16.85 3.72
CA THR A 607 3.46 17.14 2.65
C THR A 607 2.90 18.53 2.81
N HIS A 608 3.03 19.35 1.78
CA HIS A 608 2.33 20.62 1.63
C HIS A 608 1.28 20.47 0.53
N LEU A 609 0.03 20.79 0.83
CA LEU A 609 -1.08 20.72 -0.11
C LEU A 609 -1.78 22.08 -0.19
N ASN A 610 -2.09 22.48 -1.40
CA ASN A 610 -3.08 23.50 -1.67
C ASN A 610 -4.20 22.86 -2.49
N THR A 611 -5.36 22.72 -1.88
CA THR A 611 -6.55 22.11 -2.47
C THR A 611 -7.60 23.20 -2.68
N GLN A 612 -8.28 23.17 -3.80
CA GLN A 612 -9.31 24.14 -4.14
C GLN A 612 -10.49 23.41 -4.81
N ASP A 613 -11.66 23.55 -4.22
CA ASP A 613 -12.94 23.41 -4.88
C ASP A 613 -13.15 24.73 -5.64
N VAL A 614 -13.20 24.68 -6.97
CA VAL A 614 -13.15 25.87 -7.81
C VAL A 614 -14.47 26.63 -7.76
N GLU A 615 -15.60 25.92 -7.70
CA GLU A 615 -16.95 26.51 -7.68
C GLU A 615 -17.25 27.20 -6.35
N LEU A 616 -16.78 26.61 -5.26
CA LEU A 616 -17.03 27.13 -3.91
C LEU A 616 -15.91 28.07 -3.41
N GLU A 617 -14.82 28.22 -4.18
CA GLU A 617 -13.64 29.02 -3.85
C GLU A 617 -13.04 28.71 -2.47
N GLN A 618 -13.11 27.45 -2.04
CA GLN A 618 -12.66 26.98 -0.72
C GLN A 618 -11.80 25.72 -0.83
N PRO A 619 -11.08 25.33 0.24
CA PRO A 619 -10.36 24.05 0.25
C PRO A 619 -11.29 22.85 0.08
N ILE A 620 -10.80 21.75 -0.48
CA ILE A 620 -11.54 20.47 -0.52
C ILE A 620 -11.82 20.02 0.92
N ASP A 621 -13.05 19.51 1.14
CA ASP A 621 -13.50 19.03 2.45
C ASP A 621 -12.52 17.99 3.05
N LYS A 622 -12.25 18.11 4.34
CA LYS A 622 -11.34 17.27 5.13
C LYS A 622 -9.87 17.34 4.71
N SER A 623 -9.47 18.32 3.90
CA SER A 623 -8.06 18.52 3.52
C SER A 623 -7.22 19.12 4.64
N ILE A 624 -5.93 18.72 4.68
CA ILE A 624 -4.92 19.19 5.61
C ILE A 624 -3.82 19.86 4.78
N LYS A 625 -3.51 21.14 5.09
CA LYS A 625 -2.54 21.90 4.30
C LYS A 625 -1.11 21.44 4.50
N ASN A 626 -0.70 21.19 5.75
CA ASN A 626 0.65 20.76 6.10
C ASN A 626 0.58 19.54 7.00
N ALA A 627 1.30 18.50 6.64
CA ALA A 627 1.41 17.28 7.42
C ALA A 627 2.87 16.82 7.48
N TYR A 628 3.29 16.36 8.66
CA TYR A 628 4.64 15.84 8.90
C TYR A 628 4.54 14.47 9.55
N ASN A 629 5.46 13.60 9.21
CA ASN A 629 5.75 12.41 10.00
C ASN A 629 7.25 12.34 10.31
N ILE A 630 7.59 11.89 11.50
CA ILE A 630 8.96 11.74 11.99
C ILE A 630 9.05 10.36 12.62
N ASN A 631 10.09 9.61 12.28
CA ASN A 631 10.38 8.32 12.88
C ASN A 631 11.84 8.30 13.29
N ALA A 632 12.09 8.15 14.59
CA ALA A 632 13.42 7.98 15.15
C ALA A 632 13.51 6.59 15.77
N GLN A 633 14.46 5.80 15.30
CA GLN A 633 14.69 4.42 15.73
C GLN A 633 16.11 4.23 16.23
N TRP A 634 16.24 3.50 17.34
CA TRP A 634 17.49 2.91 17.77
C TRP A 634 17.33 1.40 17.91
N ALA A 635 18.27 0.65 17.33
CA ALA A 635 18.29 -0.80 17.41
C ALA A 635 19.72 -1.29 17.65
N HIS A 636 19.87 -2.20 18.61
CA HIS A 636 21.15 -2.84 18.89
C HIS A 636 20.96 -4.33 19.19
N SER A 637 21.93 -5.13 18.75
CA SER A 637 21.90 -6.59 18.89
C SER A 637 23.05 -7.07 19.76
N TRP A 638 22.73 -7.92 20.76
CA TRP A 638 23.69 -8.61 21.63
C TRP A 638 23.50 -10.13 21.53
N LYS A 639 24.32 -10.80 20.78
CA LYS A 639 24.22 -12.26 20.55
C LYS A 639 22.83 -12.68 20.10
N ILE A 640 22.02 -13.29 20.98
CA ILE A 640 20.67 -13.77 20.71
C ILE A 640 19.60 -12.72 20.99
N TYR A 641 19.93 -11.62 21.63
CA TYR A 641 18.98 -10.57 22.02
C TYR A 641 19.15 -9.31 21.20
N ARG A 642 18.06 -8.74 20.75
CA ARG A 642 17.99 -7.43 20.07
C ARG A 642 16.97 -6.53 20.74
N LEU A 643 17.34 -5.31 21.02
CA LEU A 643 16.45 -4.24 21.47
C LEU A 643 16.20 -3.26 20.32
N ASN A 644 14.95 -2.91 20.14
CA ASN A 644 14.51 -1.86 19.23
C ASN A 644 13.68 -0.86 20.03
N ILE A 645 14.03 0.43 19.96
CA ILE A 645 13.27 1.56 20.53
C ILE A 645 12.89 2.44 19.37
N ASN A 646 11.62 2.83 19.30
CA ASN A 646 11.09 3.62 18.19
C ASN A 646 10.17 4.72 18.70
N LEU A 647 10.40 5.95 18.21
CA LEU A 647 9.55 7.12 18.43
C LEU A 647 8.96 7.53 17.09
N ASN A 648 7.63 7.56 17.00
CA ASN A 648 6.89 8.05 15.84
C ASN A 648 6.19 9.35 16.21
N GLY A 649 6.27 10.36 15.36
CA GLY A 649 5.55 11.62 15.47
C GLY A 649 4.72 11.90 14.22
N ARG A 650 3.48 12.32 14.40
CA ARG A 650 2.60 12.85 13.37
C ARG A 650 2.18 14.25 13.78
N ILE A 651 2.42 15.25 12.91
CA ILE A 651 2.03 16.64 13.12
C ILE A 651 1.16 17.06 11.93
N ASN A 652 -0.03 17.57 12.22
CA ASN A 652 -0.95 18.07 11.20
C ASN A 652 -1.34 19.52 11.50
N SER A 653 -1.33 20.37 10.48
CA SER A 653 -1.93 21.70 10.56
C SER A 653 -3.46 21.61 10.65
N LYS A 654 -4.12 22.74 10.79
CA LYS A 654 -5.58 22.85 10.76
C LYS A 654 -6.17 22.10 9.58
N ARG A 655 -7.27 21.38 9.82
CA ARG A 655 -8.02 20.65 8.81
C ARG A 655 -9.29 21.42 8.47
N PHE A 656 -9.54 21.61 7.19
CA PHE A 656 -10.76 22.24 6.71
C PHE A 656 -11.93 21.24 6.75
N SER A 657 -13.11 21.74 7.14
CA SER A 657 -14.37 21.03 6.99
C SER A 657 -15.41 21.97 6.39
N LYS A 658 -16.05 21.54 5.31
CA LYS A 658 -17.14 22.30 4.65
C LYS A 658 -18.30 22.64 5.60
N SER A 659 -18.58 21.75 6.56
CA SER A 659 -19.70 21.91 7.49
C SER A 659 -19.36 22.62 8.80
N TYR A 660 -18.08 22.55 9.26
CA TYR A 660 -17.68 22.96 10.61
C TYR A 660 -16.52 23.96 10.65
N GLY A 661 -16.02 24.40 9.47
CA GLY A 661 -14.86 25.28 9.36
C GLY A 661 -13.54 24.55 9.67
N TYR A 662 -12.61 25.23 10.34
CA TYR A 662 -11.30 24.67 10.61
C TYR A 662 -11.24 23.96 11.96
N ALA A 663 -10.87 22.70 11.94
CA ALA A 663 -10.44 21.96 13.13
C ALA A 663 -9.00 22.36 13.53
N PRO A 664 -8.66 22.34 14.84
CA PRO A 664 -7.33 22.74 15.31
C PRO A 664 -6.21 21.86 14.74
N GLU A 665 -5.02 22.42 14.73
CA GLU A 665 -3.79 21.65 14.54
C GLU A 665 -3.54 20.68 15.69
N TYR A 666 -2.86 19.60 15.43
CA TYR A 666 -2.56 18.60 16.45
C TYR A 666 -1.27 17.83 16.15
N GLN A 667 -0.74 17.23 17.20
CA GLN A 667 0.39 16.30 17.09
C GLN A 667 0.15 15.06 17.95
N LEU A 668 0.54 13.93 17.41
CA LEU A 668 0.48 12.63 18.07
C LEU A 668 1.88 12.01 18.05
N TRP A 669 2.33 11.56 19.21
CA TRP A 669 3.64 10.93 19.36
C TRP A 669 3.47 9.59 20.05
N ASP A 670 4.13 8.57 19.52
CA ASP A 670 4.08 7.20 20.02
C ASP A 670 5.50 6.72 20.31
N LEU A 671 5.69 6.13 21.48
CA LEU A 671 6.95 5.48 21.88
C LEU A 671 6.73 3.99 22.06
N ASN A 672 7.57 3.17 21.45
CA ASN A 672 7.47 1.73 21.61
C ASN A 672 8.85 1.06 21.75
N THR A 673 8.85 -0.10 22.38
CA THR A 673 10.01 -0.98 22.49
C THR A 673 9.65 -2.39 22.04
N ARG A 674 10.62 -3.05 21.43
CA ARG A 674 10.52 -4.47 21.06
C ARG A 674 11.81 -5.18 21.46
N HIS A 675 11.64 -6.30 22.12
CA HIS A 675 12.73 -7.16 22.60
C HIS A 675 12.68 -8.46 21.79
N SER A 676 13.69 -8.76 21.01
CA SER A 676 13.71 -9.95 20.15
C SER A 676 14.75 -10.95 20.65
N PHE A 677 14.32 -12.18 20.95
CA PHE A 677 15.15 -13.29 21.36
C PHE A 677 15.19 -14.33 20.24
N ASN A 678 16.33 -14.47 19.59
CA ASN A 678 16.54 -15.43 18.50
C ASN A 678 17.10 -16.76 19.05
N LEU A 679 16.22 -17.77 19.17
CA LEU A 679 16.51 -19.10 19.71
C LEU A 679 16.54 -20.15 18.57
N LYS A 680 17.49 -20.00 17.63
CA LYS A 680 17.63 -20.87 16.43
C LYS A 680 16.36 -20.92 15.58
N SER A 681 15.48 -21.90 15.83
CA SER A 681 14.24 -22.11 15.06
C SER A 681 13.06 -21.27 15.55
N VAL A 682 13.16 -20.62 16.71
CA VAL A 682 12.10 -19.82 17.32
C VAL A 682 12.58 -18.41 17.62
N ILE A 683 11.80 -17.40 17.21
CA ILE A 683 12.02 -16.01 17.60
C ILE A 683 10.84 -15.58 18.47
N ILE A 684 11.17 -15.06 19.67
CA ILE A 684 10.19 -14.55 20.64
C ILE A 684 10.39 -13.04 20.75
N GLU A 685 9.34 -12.27 20.47
CA GLU A 685 9.42 -10.81 20.44
C GLU A 685 8.33 -10.18 21.34
N PRO A 686 8.53 -10.08 22.66
CA PRO A 686 7.69 -9.23 23.49
C PRO A 686 7.93 -7.75 23.17
N GLY A 687 6.90 -6.97 23.29
CA GLY A 687 6.96 -5.53 23.08
C GLY A 687 5.94 -4.80 23.94
N CYS A 688 6.20 -3.52 24.19
CA CYS A 688 5.25 -2.61 24.82
C CYS A 688 5.40 -1.21 24.23
N GLY A 689 4.37 -0.40 24.42
CA GLY A 689 4.39 0.98 23.94
C GLY A 689 3.30 1.83 24.53
N MET A 690 3.47 3.11 24.27
CA MET A 690 2.54 4.17 24.63
C MET A 690 2.20 4.94 23.34
N GLU A 691 0.93 5.02 23.05
CA GLU A 691 0.40 5.85 21.97
C GLU A 691 -0.10 7.17 22.53
N ASN A 692 0.01 8.23 21.74
CA ASN A 692 -0.34 9.59 22.14
C ASN A 692 0.40 10.00 23.45
N LEU A 693 1.72 9.99 23.40
CA LEU A 693 2.63 10.22 24.53
C LEU A 693 2.30 11.50 25.31
N PHE A 694 1.90 12.57 24.62
CA PHE A 694 1.58 13.87 25.21
C PHE A 694 0.12 14.06 25.57
N ASP A 695 -0.69 12.99 25.49
CA ASP A 695 -2.08 12.96 25.89
C ASP A 695 -2.96 14.01 25.21
N TYR A 696 -2.74 14.23 23.91
CA TYR A 696 -3.59 15.13 23.15
C TYR A 696 -5.03 14.58 23.11
N MET A 697 -5.97 15.42 23.49
CA MET A 697 -7.40 15.13 23.42
C MET A 697 -8.14 16.35 22.88
N ASP A 698 -9.15 16.12 22.06
CA ASP A 698 -10.06 17.17 21.60
C ASP A 698 -11.36 17.02 22.39
N ASP A 699 -11.60 17.95 23.30
CA ASP A 699 -12.69 17.96 24.27
C ASP A 699 -13.95 18.69 23.81
N ARG A 700 -13.96 19.18 22.57
CA ARG A 700 -15.12 19.86 22.00
C ARG A 700 -16.34 18.91 21.92
N PRO A 701 -17.56 19.45 21.95
CA PRO A 701 -18.79 18.69 21.79
C PRO A 701 -18.75 17.79 20.55
N TYR A 702 -19.44 16.65 20.60
CA TYR A 702 -19.40 15.60 19.59
C TYR A 702 -19.56 16.10 18.15
N ASN A 703 -20.54 16.96 17.87
CA ASN A 703 -20.81 17.47 16.52
C ASN A 703 -19.80 18.51 16.04
N SER A 704 -19.13 19.21 16.95
CA SER A 704 -18.11 20.21 16.61
C SER A 704 -16.72 19.60 16.47
N ASN A 705 -16.56 18.32 16.85
CA ASN A 705 -15.29 17.64 16.87
C ASN A 705 -15.03 16.88 15.56
N TYR A 706 -14.51 17.58 14.57
CA TYR A 706 -14.09 17.00 13.28
C TYR A 706 -12.59 16.90 13.12
N ALA A 707 -11.81 17.21 14.17
CA ALA A 707 -10.37 17.30 14.06
C ALA A 707 -9.68 15.95 14.04
N THR A 708 -9.48 15.42 15.20
CA THR A 708 -8.79 14.15 15.42
C THR A 708 -9.46 13.46 16.56
N LEU A 709 -9.95 12.28 16.28
CA LEU A 709 -10.58 11.47 17.28
C LEU A 709 -9.53 10.52 17.85
N THR A 710 -9.03 10.84 19.03
CA THR A 710 -8.09 10.00 19.78
C THR A 710 -8.66 9.77 21.20
N PRO A 711 -8.55 8.53 21.71
CA PRO A 711 -9.01 8.22 23.06
C PRO A 711 -8.10 8.78 24.18
N GLY A 712 -7.18 9.69 23.85
CA GLY A 712 -6.11 10.12 24.74
C GLY A 712 -4.95 9.12 24.79
N ARG A 713 -4.11 9.24 25.81
CA ARG A 713 -2.97 8.34 26.00
C ARG A 713 -3.40 6.88 26.17
N SER A 714 -2.75 5.99 25.42
CA SER A 714 -3.03 4.57 25.42
C SER A 714 -1.78 3.75 25.59
N PHE A 715 -1.88 2.66 26.37
CA PHE A 715 -0.78 1.71 26.58
C PHE A 715 -1.11 0.40 25.88
N TYR A 716 -0.07 -0.33 25.46
CA TYR A 716 -0.22 -1.67 24.94
C TYR A 716 0.94 -2.57 25.30
N ILE A 717 0.65 -3.86 25.28
CA ILE A 717 1.63 -4.94 25.30
C ILE A 717 1.42 -5.81 24.06
N SER A 718 2.50 -6.40 23.57
CA SER A 718 2.45 -7.31 22.42
C SER A 718 3.41 -8.48 22.58
N LEU A 719 3.09 -9.58 21.90
CA LEU A 719 3.95 -10.75 21.80
C LEU A 719 3.89 -11.28 20.37
N SER A 720 5.04 -11.37 19.73
CA SER A 720 5.20 -12.04 18.44
C SER A 720 6.03 -13.32 18.62
N LEU A 721 5.53 -14.42 18.09
CA LEU A 721 6.19 -15.72 18.07
C LEU A 721 6.38 -16.13 16.62
N LYS A 722 7.61 -16.48 16.22
CA LYS A 722 7.92 -16.91 14.86
C LYS A 722 8.70 -18.21 14.91
N PHE A 723 8.22 -19.19 14.18
CA PHE A 723 8.90 -20.47 13.98
C PHE A 723 9.30 -20.59 12.51
N LYS A 724 10.55 -21.00 12.29
CA LYS A 724 11.11 -21.24 10.95
C LYS A 724 11.83 -22.58 10.98
N SER A 725 11.50 -23.48 10.04
CA SER A 725 12.20 -24.76 9.85
C SER A 725 13.25 -24.66 8.75
#